data_50862c01a029f37926d114c4c3c3fa0e
#
_entry.id   50862c01a029f37926d114c4c3c3fa0e
#
_cell.length_a   1.000
_cell.length_b   1.000
_cell.length_c   1.000
_cell.angle_alpha   90.00
_cell.angle_beta   90.00
_cell.angle_gamma   90.00
#
_symmetry.space_group_name_H-M   'P 1'
#
loop_
_entity.id
_entity.type
_entity.pdbx_description
1 polymer ?
#
loop_
_entity_poly.entity_id
_entity_poly.type
_entity_poly.pdbx_seq_one_letter_code
_entity_poly.pdbx_strand_id
1 'polypeptide(L)'
;MKNRKMLSILGMMFILCSAISCKGDDKPGTGVNPADRDTAPGEPISIVDGKVRFYIDIDTDAARVKAGVAASDLLSAASSVYVNGTKYDVASDESGNLYIDALANAQGTYTASLAFEDGTKWFGTSPTINLAVPASQFASDGAMKLLPMFADYSEATGNKLFMKDAVGILSLHIGGSAKIASVKLQKEGSDMAGLFLKTKEGLESSDTTANFVTLNCTNGGEFVSAGSDFNMMLRPGNYSGAELVICTDDNRVMRTSLDVDVKANGFEAKNIDFKADDNVLWYDGFDLCTWGGNIMGGSQAAGMSPSSAAVTSTGAASGADRLGTDYALSAVAYNVPGCGFIQNNWNNASGKTVGDAHDMSDSYVISRNLTGYTYLFRSQEFQGVMGVSYGTTARGIIATPRFTAINGFRNVKIVVRFCPNAGFDDLLLFSVIDGGMITSASLDGKALPEDLIEYVANSANTRLLNDRLSIPASMATPQEWHTLELNVKNATNSTYLWFAGESVTTGNHCFFVDSIEVTDLGESFKKSGLRVLYWNIQDGMWSDQPNQYKNFIEWVKSYDPDVCVWCEAASIYKDYSTVSAPEAERYLPNGWPEIAKKYGHEYSALGGHRDNFPQEITSKYPITTLLKITDTDQAGKPVSHGAAIQQLDVKGRKINIVTLHMWPQAYGYGVPKAQQDASKANNEGDKYREFEMKYIVDHTVNAPEYASHTDWLMMGDFNSRSMVDEWYYKYADTKPTYYLCQNVIKDNTNLVDIIGNFYPGCFVSSTGGKSRIDYMYASASMYSKVKNAITIIDTYTVPVKDAKYNSGFYFPSDHRPILVDFEL
;
A
#
# COMPACT_ATOMS: atom_id res chain seq x y z
N MET A 1 -29.15 16.65 -20.05
CA MET A 1 -30.55 17.05 -19.81
C MET A 1 -31.18 16.18 -18.74
N LYS A 2 -31.77 16.82 -17.79
CA LYS A 2 -32.58 16.42 -16.62
C LYS A 2 -31.79 16.34 -15.30
N ASN A 3 -31.88 17.51 -14.65
CA ASN A 3 -31.69 17.73 -13.23
C ASN A 3 -32.61 16.82 -12.39
N ARG A 4 -32.10 16.27 -11.30
CA ARG A 4 -32.91 15.99 -10.12
C ARG A 4 -32.21 16.54 -8.88
N LYS A 5 -32.77 17.59 -8.37
CA LYS A 5 -32.52 18.16 -7.03
C LYS A 5 -32.94 17.10 -6.00
N MET A 6 -32.11 16.81 -5.05
CA MET A 6 -32.48 16.06 -3.86
C MET A 6 -32.68 17.06 -2.73
N LEU A 7 -33.91 17.09 -2.26
CA LEU A 7 -34.41 17.92 -1.14
C LEU A 7 -33.96 17.28 0.17
N SER A 8 -33.26 18.04 1.01
CA SER A 8 -33.01 17.69 2.39
C SER A 8 -34.29 17.85 3.21
N ILE A 9 -34.76 16.78 3.82
CA ILE A 9 -35.82 16.82 4.80
C ILE A 9 -35.19 16.55 6.17
N LEU A 10 -35.08 17.61 6.95
CA LEU A 10 -34.86 17.57 8.39
C LEU A 10 -36.14 17.05 9.04
N GLY A 11 -36.11 15.81 9.51
CA GLY A 11 -37.20 15.23 10.27
C GLY A 11 -36.92 15.31 11.77
N MET A 12 -37.43 16.32 12.45
CA MET A 12 -37.57 16.35 13.90
C MET A 12 -38.55 15.25 14.33
N MET A 13 -38.07 14.21 14.97
CA MET A 13 -38.92 13.17 15.56
C MET A 13 -39.14 13.48 17.04
N PHE A 14 -40.26 14.11 17.36
CA PHE A 14 -40.81 14.15 18.71
C PHE A 14 -41.34 12.75 19.04
N ILE A 15 -40.75 12.08 19.99
CA ILE A 15 -41.32 10.86 20.56
C ILE A 15 -42.29 11.26 21.66
N LEU A 16 -43.56 11.13 21.37
CA LEU A 16 -44.64 11.16 22.37
C LEU A 16 -44.63 9.80 23.08
N CYS A 17 -44.26 9.75 24.34
CA CYS A 17 -44.57 8.61 25.20
C CYS A 17 -46.07 8.60 25.50
N SER A 18 -46.80 7.73 24.84
CA SER A 18 -48.19 7.41 25.23
C SER A 18 -48.16 6.38 26.35
N ALA A 19 -48.58 6.78 27.54
CA ALA A 19 -48.88 5.93 28.66
C ALA A 19 -50.04 4.95 28.32
N ILE A 20 -49.74 3.65 28.32
CA ILE A 20 -50.79 2.63 28.31
C ILE A 20 -51.12 2.30 29.77
N SER A 21 -52.29 2.77 30.19
CA SER A 21 -52.92 2.39 31.46
C SER A 21 -53.52 1.01 31.36
N CYS A 22 -52.99 0.04 32.05
CA CYS A 22 -53.69 -1.22 32.38
C CYS A 22 -54.31 -1.11 33.75
N LYS A 23 -55.66 -1.10 33.79
CA LYS A 23 -56.46 -1.34 34.99
C LYS A 23 -56.39 -2.84 35.32
N GLY A 24 -55.97 -3.17 36.52
CA GLY A 24 -56.08 -4.52 37.12
C GLY A 24 -56.31 -4.37 38.61
N ASP A 25 -57.28 -5.07 39.10
CA ASP A 25 -58.07 -5.03 40.31
C ASP A 25 -57.29 -4.96 41.64
N ASP A 26 -57.90 -4.22 42.59
CA ASP A 26 -57.56 -4.01 43.96
C ASP A 26 -57.48 -5.26 44.86
N LYS A 27 -56.41 -5.31 45.65
CA LYS A 27 -56.44 -5.79 47.05
C LYS A 27 -55.65 -4.82 47.95
N PRO A 28 -56.13 -4.49 49.14
CA PRO A 28 -55.48 -3.52 50.00
C PRO A 28 -54.27 -4.17 50.71
N GLY A 29 -53.10 -3.91 50.22
CA GLY A 29 -51.85 -4.08 50.94
C GLY A 29 -51.32 -2.71 51.29
N THR A 30 -50.90 -2.47 52.50
CA THR A 30 -50.35 -1.28 53.08
C THR A 30 -49.20 -0.75 52.18
N GLY A 31 -49.56 0.02 51.15
CA GLY A 31 -48.56 0.63 50.29
C GLY A 31 -48.12 1.97 50.90
N VAL A 32 -46.87 2.07 51.22
CA VAL A 32 -46.18 3.34 51.39
C VAL A 32 -46.26 4.12 50.05
N ASN A 33 -46.72 5.35 50.10
CA ASN A 33 -46.91 6.18 48.94
C ASN A 33 -45.54 6.37 48.22
N PRO A 34 -45.45 6.23 46.90
CA PRO A 34 -44.20 6.50 46.18
C PRO A 34 -43.58 7.89 46.44
N ALA A 35 -44.42 8.86 46.89
CA ALA A 35 -44.01 10.18 47.31
C ALA A 35 -43.16 10.23 48.61
N ASP A 36 -43.21 9.18 49.42
CA ASP A 36 -42.40 9.09 50.67
C ASP A 36 -40.94 8.65 50.42
N ARG A 37 -40.52 8.44 49.19
CA ARG A 37 -39.14 8.13 48.79
C ARG A 37 -38.38 9.38 48.30
N ASP A 38 -39.03 10.56 48.23
CA ASP A 38 -38.42 11.77 47.72
C ASP A 38 -37.49 12.43 48.75
N THR A 39 -36.29 11.81 48.86
CA THR A 39 -35.13 12.58 49.33
C THR A 39 -34.60 13.35 48.15
N ALA A 40 -34.45 14.66 48.29
CA ALA A 40 -33.87 15.50 47.24
C ALA A 40 -32.43 15.09 46.90
N PRO A 41 -31.93 15.38 45.71
CA PRO A 41 -30.54 15.08 45.35
C PRO A 41 -29.54 15.72 46.30
N GLY A 42 -28.64 14.89 46.92
CA GLY A 42 -27.62 15.35 47.87
C GLY A 42 -28.00 15.16 49.36
N GLU A 43 -29.21 14.69 49.64
CA GLU A 43 -29.60 14.34 51.01
C GLU A 43 -28.95 13.02 51.47
N PRO A 44 -28.83 12.77 52.75
CA PRO A 44 -28.36 11.48 53.29
C PRO A 44 -29.21 10.31 52.73
N ILE A 45 -28.57 9.16 52.46
CA ILE A 45 -29.32 7.97 52.02
C ILE A 45 -30.33 7.55 53.11
N SER A 46 -31.54 7.17 52.66
CA SER A 46 -32.56 6.54 53.47
C SER A 46 -32.95 5.20 52.84
N ILE A 47 -33.22 4.21 53.71
CA ILE A 47 -33.67 2.90 53.26
C ILE A 47 -35.20 2.85 53.43
N VAL A 48 -35.89 2.74 52.30
CA VAL A 48 -37.33 2.58 52.24
C VAL A 48 -37.66 1.29 51.49
N ASP A 49 -38.41 0.42 52.13
CA ASP A 49 -38.76 -0.93 51.54
C ASP A 49 -37.55 -1.74 51.09
N GLY A 50 -36.40 -1.66 51.81
CA GLY A 50 -35.21 -2.40 51.46
C GLY A 50 -34.43 -1.81 50.29
N LYS A 51 -34.75 -0.60 49.84
CA LYS A 51 -34.09 0.10 48.73
C LYS A 51 -33.55 1.44 49.12
N VAL A 52 -32.56 1.90 48.40
CA VAL A 52 -31.92 3.21 48.49
C VAL A 52 -32.04 3.91 47.13
N ARG A 53 -32.49 5.14 47.12
CA ARG A 53 -32.48 5.98 45.93
C ARG A 53 -31.15 6.65 45.77
N PHE A 54 -30.55 6.49 44.57
CA PHE A 54 -29.34 7.20 44.14
C PHE A 54 -29.66 8.03 42.92
N TYR A 55 -29.31 9.31 42.98
CA TYR A 55 -29.28 10.21 41.83
C TYR A 55 -27.97 10.07 41.10
N ILE A 56 -28.07 9.97 39.76
CA ILE A 56 -26.93 9.76 38.89
C ILE A 56 -26.54 11.09 38.25
N ASP A 57 -25.27 11.46 38.41
CA ASP A 57 -24.70 12.67 37.83
C ASP A 57 -23.30 12.37 37.29
N ILE A 58 -22.81 13.21 36.39
CA ILE A 58 -21.43 13.14 35.90
C ILE A 58 -20.58 14.10 36.68
N ASP A 59 -19.45 13.63 37.18
CA ASP A 59 -18.47 14.50 37.83
C ASP A 59 -18.00 15.56 36.81
N THR A 60 -18.10 16.84 37.15
CA THR A 60 -17.64 17.96 36.32
C THR A 60 -16.15 17.91 36.06
N ASP A 61 -15.39 17.23 36.92
CA ASP A 61 -13.98 16.97 36.78
C ASP A 61 -13.66 15.66 36.04
N ALA A 62 -14.69 14.94 35.52
CA ALA A 62 -14.46 13.72 34.73
C ALA A 62 -13.57 13.99 33.53
N ALA A 63 -12.66 13.06 33.22
CA ALA A 63 -11.69 13.23 32.15
C ALA A 63 -12.36 13.50 30.80
N ARG A 64 -13.50 12.81 30.49
CA ARG A 64 -14.28 13.05 29.27
C ARG A 64 -14.89 14.45 29.22
N VAL A 65 -15.36 14.98 30.34
CA VAL A 65 -15.90 16.37 30.40
C VAL A 65 -14.78 17.36 30.10
N LYS A 66 -13.60 17.17 30.66
CA LYS A 66 -12.41 17.97 30.33
C LYS A 66 -11.96 17.84 28.87
N ALA A 67 -12.23 16.70 28.24
CA ALA A 67 -12.00 16.48 26.84
C ALA A 67 -13.09 17.06 25.92
N GLY A 68 -14.06 17.81 26.47
CA GLY A 68 -15.08 18.50 25.71
C GLY A 68 -16.40 17.73 25.50
N VAL A 69 -16.57 16.55 26.12
CA VAL A 69 -17.83 15.81 26.06
C VAL A 69 -18.79 16.37 27.08
N ALA A 70 -19.99 16.87 26.67
CA ALA A 70 -20.95 17.41 27.59
C ALA A 70 -21.51 16.33 28.53
N ALA A 71 -21.60 16.66 29.82
CA ALA A 71 -22.17 15.76 30.83
C ALA A 71 -23.59 15.30 30.47
N SER A 72 -24.41 16.21 29.92
CA SER A 72 -25.74 15.89 29.41
C SER A 72 -25.75 14.83 28.32
N ASP A 73 -24.74 14.85 27.43
CA ASP A 73 -24.63 13.87 26.35
C ASP A 73 -24.23 12.51 26.88
N LEU A 74 -23.36 12.46 27.88
CA LEU A 74 -23.00 11.23 28.58
C LEU A 74 -24.21 10.63 29.30
N LEU A 75 -24.98 11.44 30.02
CA LEU A 75 -26.19 10.96 30.70
C LEU A 75 -27.25 10.46 29.73
N SER A 76 -27.48 11.18 28.62
CA SER A 76 -28.45 10.80 27.58
C SER A 76 -28.05 9.56 26.80
N ALA A 77 -26.75 9.29 26.67
CA ALA A 77 -26.21 8.12 25.99
C ALA A 77 -26.18 6.87 26.88
N ALA A 78 -26.41 7.01 28.20
CA ALA A 78 -26.34 5.91 29.13
C ALA A 78 -27.41 4.85 28.86
N SER A 79 -27.04 3.60 28.71
CA SER A 79 -27.93 2.47 28.45
C SER A 79 -28.33 1.72 29.72
N SER A 80 -27.50 1.73 30.76
CA SER A 80 -27.72 0.97 31.98
C SER A 80 -26.91 1.50 33.15
N VAL A 81 -27.46 1.35 34.34
CA VAL A 81 -26.74 1.58 35.59
C VAL A 81 -26.70 0.28 36.41
N TYR A 82 -25.53 -0.02 36.93
CA TYR A 82 -25.30 -1.15 37.82
C TYR A 82 -24.87 -0.66 39.17
N VAL A 83 -25.38 -1.25 40.25
CA VAL A 83 -24.91 -1.03 41.62
C VAL A 83 -24.55 -2.37 42.22
N ASN A 84 -23.32 -2.51 42.68
CA ASN A 84 -22.80 -3.77 43.23
C ASN A 84 -23.04 -4.96 42.30
N GLY A 85 -22.92 -4.75 40.99
CA GLY A 85 -23.10 -5.81 39.94
C GLY A 85 -24.53 -6.09 39.53
N THR A 86 -25.53 -5.49 40.16
CA THR A 86 -26.95 -5.62 39.80
C THR A 86 -27.39 -4.47 38.87
N LYS A 87 -28.04 -4.80 37.76
CA LYS A 87 -28.58 -3.86 36.80
C LYS A 87 -29.87 -3.21 37.33
N TYR A 88 -29.98 -1.92 37.17
CA TYR A 88 -31.15 -1.11 37.53
C TYR A 88 -31.59 -0.26 36.33
N ASP A 89 -32.90 -0.10 36.23
CA ASP A 89 -33.50 0.84 35.25
C ASP A 89 -33.36 2.28 35.79
N VAL A 90 -33.03 3.20 34.89
CA VAL A 90 -32.91 4.62 35.20
C VAL A 90 -34.28 5.24 35.04
N ALA A 91 -34.73 5.99 36.08
CA ALA A 91 -35.93 6.81 36.07
C ALA A 91 -35.56 8.31 36.19
N SER A 92 -36.52 9.19 35.92
CA SER A 92 -36.35 10.61 36.14
C SER A 92 -37.43 11.12 37.13
N ASP A 93 -37.05 12.04 38.03
CA ASP A 93 -37.98 12.75 38.89
C ASP A 93 -38.72 13.87 38.13
N GLU A 94 -39.61 14.56 38.83
CA GLU A 94 -40.39 15.69 38.25
C GLU A 94 -39.51 16.89 37.85
N SER A 95 -38.29 16.98 38.38
CA SER A 95 -37.31 17.99 38.06
C SER A 95 -36.36 17.55 36.93
N GLY A 96 -36.47 16.32 36.45
CA GLY A 96 -35.67 15.77 35.39
C GLY A 96 -34.34 15.14 35.84
N ASN A 97 -34.09 15.01 37.16
CA ASN A 97 -32.91 14.35 37.66
C ASN A 97 -33.03 12.85 37.48
N LEU A 98 -31.96 12.22 36.95
CA LEU A 98 -31.90 10.79 36.77
C LEU A 98 -31.63 10.05 38.08
N TYR A 99 -32.37 8.98 38.37
CA TYR A 99 -32.19 8.18 39.57
C TYR A 99 -32.42 6.69 39.35
N ILE A 100 -31.95 5.91 40.32
CA ILE A 100 -32.22 4.48 40.46
C ILE A 100 -32.62 4.17 41.88
N ASP A 101 -33.45 3.14 42.09
CA ASP A 101 -33.81 2.60 43.38
C ASP A 101 -33.07 1.24 43.58
N ALA A 102 -31.84 1.27 44.12
CA ALA A 102 -30.98 0.14 44.34
C ALA A 102 -31.35 -0.61 45.61
N LEU A 103 -31.14 -1.96 45.65
CA LEU A 103 -31.27 -2.75 46.87
C LEU A 103 -30.30 -2.25 47.94
N ALA A 104 -30.82 -2.14 49.16
CA ALA A 104 -29.98 -1.76 50.31
C ALA A 104 -28.93 -2.83 50.58
N ASN A 105 -27.68 -2.39 50.75
CA ASN A 105 -26.57 -3.24 51.10
C ASN A 105 -26.37 -3.16 52.64
N ALA A 106 -26.37 -4.33 53.31
CA ALA A 106 -26.17 -4.43 54.76
C ALA A 106 -24.85 -3.83 55.22
N GLN A 107 -23.84 -3.71 54.34
CA GLN A 107 -22.56 -3.13 54.64
C GLN A 107 -22.50 -1.58 54.40
N GLY A 108 -23.56 -1.02 53.84
CA GLY A 108 -23.65 0.40 53.49
C GLY A 108 -22.67 0.90 52.41
N THR A 109 -22.07 -0.06 51.66
CA THR A 109 -21.12 0.25 50.58
C THR A 109 -21.77 0.05 49.24
N TYR A 110 -21.65 1.03 48.36
CA TYR A 110 -22.21 0.96 47.01
C TYR A 110 -21.20 1.45 46.01
N THR A 111 -20.89 0.58 45.01
CA THR A 111 -20.12 0.94 43.83
C THR A 111 -21.04 0.86 42.62
N ALA A 112 -21.20 2.01 41.97
CA ALA A 112 -22.04 2.11 40.80
C ALA A 112 -21.19 2.22 39.54
N SER A 113 -21.78 1.82 38.43
CA SER A 113 -21.22 2.02 37.10
C SER A 113 -22.29 2.38 36.08
N LEU A 114 -21.93 3.29 35.19
CA LEU A 114 -22.77 3.78 34.11
C LEU A 114 -22.26 3.21 32.79
N ALA A 115 -23.08 2.43 32.08
CA ALA A 115 -22.75 1.81 30.81
C ALA A 115 -23.44 2.53 29.65
N PHE A 116 -22.75 2.66 28.51
CA PHE A 116 -23.18 3.49 27.38
C PHE A 116 -23.73 2.71 26.19
N GLU A 117 -23.47 1.41 26.08
CA GLU A 117 -23.99 0.58 24.99
C GLU A 117 -24.75 -0.63 25.51
N ASP A 118 -25.82 -0.98 24.81
CA ASP A 118 -26.49 -2.27 24.99
C ASP A 118 -25.54 -3.40 24.61
N GLY A 119 -25.20 -4.24 25.55
CA GLY A 119 -24.30 -5.37 25.33
C GLY A 119 -22.91 -5.19 25.90
N THR A 120 -22.57 -4.08 26.55
CA THR A 120 -21.37 -4.05 27.39
C THR A 120 -21.52 -5.12 28.46
N LYS A 121 -20.89 -6.28 28.23
CA LYS A 121 -20.95 -7.38 29.21
C LYS A 121 -19.98 -7.08 30.33
N TRP A 122 -20.55 -6.95 31.50
CA TRP A 122 -19.80 -6.98 32.74
C TRP A 122 -19.34 -8.39 33.03
N PHE A 123 -18.05 -8.61 32.97
CA PHE A 123 -17.48 -9.90 33.34
C PHE A 123 -17.13 -9.85 34.82
N GLY A 124 -17.96 -10.42 35.67
CA GLY A 124 -17.65 -10.60 37.08
C GLY A 124 -18.79 -10.25 38.05
N THR A 125 -18.75 -10.87 39.20
CA THR A 125 -19.60 -10.54 40.34
C THR A 125 -18.86 -9.51 41.21
N SER A 126 -19.62 -8.48 41.70
CA SER A 126 -19.09 -7.48 42.62
C SER A 126 -18.07 -8.06 43.66
N PRO A 127 -16.98 -7.38 43.98
CA PRO A 127 -16.68 -5.97 43.73
C PRO A 127 -15.69 -5.70 42.56
N THR A 128 -15.39 -6.68 41.77
CA THR A 128 -14.43 -6.58 40.67
C THR A 128 -15.13 -6.60 39.34
N ILE A 129 -14.70 -5.73 38.41
CA ILE A 129 -15.31 -5.57 37.09
C ILE A 129 -14.21 -5.64 36.05
N ASN A 130 -14.38 -6.50 35.06
CA ASN A 130 -13.50 -6.52 33.91
C ASN A 130 -13.77 -5.28 33.05
N LEU A 131 -12.73 -4.47 32.83
CA LEU A 131 -12.76 -3.28 32.02
C LEU A 131 -11.89 -3.49 30.81
N ALA A 132 -12.46 -3.31 29.63
CA ALA A 132 -11.70 -3.37 28.40
C ALA A 132 -11.35 -1.93 27.94
N VAL A 133 -10.05 -1.60 27.92
CA VAL A 133 -9.54 -0.35 27.33
C VAL A 133 -9.15 -0.62 25.90
N PRO A 134 -9.79 0.01 24.89
CA PRO A 134 -9.49 -0.24 23.48
C PRO A 134 -8.06 0.15 23.13
N ALA A 135 -7.32 -0.74 22.45
CA ALA A 135 -6.04 -0.39 21.85
C ALA A 135 -6.24 0.34 20.50
N SER A 136 -7.37 0.13 19.80
CA SER A 136 -7.79 0.95 18.66
C SER A 136 -8.98 1.80 19.06
N GLN A 137 -8.86 3.12 18.87
CA GLN A 137 -9.86 4.13 19.20
C GLN A 137 -10.13 5.01 17.98
N PHE A 138 -11.21 5.78 18.01
CA PHE A 138 -11.60 6.65 16.92
C PHE A 138 -11.70 8.10 17.38
N ALA A 139 -11.23 9.04 16.59
CA ALA A 139 -11.31 10.47 16.87
C ALA A 139 -12.75 11.00 16.85
N SER A 140 -13.64 10.33 16.12
CA SER A 140 -15.08 10.60 16.19
C SER A 140 -15.64 10.11 17.53
N ASP A 141 -16.61 10.84 18.11
CA ASP A 141 -17.20 10.70 19.45
C ASP A 141 -17.51 9.29 19.97
N GLY A 142 -17.47 8.26 19.12
CA GLY A 142 -17.85 6.89 19.45
C GLY A 142 -17.01 6.29 20.58
N ALA A 143 -15.70 6.46 20.53
CA ALA A 143 -14.80 5.82 21.51
C ALA A 143 -15.00 6.33 22.93
N MET A 144 -15.30 7.62 23.10
CA MET A 144 -15.54 8.25 24.39
C MET A 144 -16.81 7.73 25.10
N LYS A 145 -17.71 7.10 24.35
CA LYS A 145 -18.99 6.55 24.87
C LYS A 145 -18.93 5.06 25.22
N LEU A 146 -17.79 4.39 25.01
CA LEU A 146 -17.71 2.95 25.15
C LEU A 146 -17.37 2.47 26.54
N LEU A 147 -16.52 3.21 27.23
CA LEU A 147 -16.07 2.80 28.54
C LEU A 147 -17.07 3.23 29.62
N PRO A 148 -17.39 2.34 30.58
CA PRO A 148 -18.25 2.69 31.70
C PRO A 148 -17.59 3.77 32.58
N MET A 149 -18.43 4.56 33.24
CA MET A 149 -18.02 5.44 34.31
C MET A 149 -18.37 4.81 35.66
N PHE A 150 -17.68 5.23 36.72
CA PHE A 150 -17.81 4.62 38.05
C PHE A 150 -18.01 5.68 39.11
N ALA A 151 -18.76 5.33 40.14
CA ALA A 151 -18.87 6.10 41.35
C ALA A 151 -18.92 5.18 42.57
N ASP A 152 -18.21 5.55 43.62
CA ASP A 152 -18.37 4.97 44.94
C ASP A 152 -19.23 5.90 45.78
N TYR A 153 -20.17 5.35 46.49
CA TYR A 153 -20.97 6.08 47.45
C TYR A 153 -20.09 6.64 48.57
N SER A 154 -20.30 7.88 48.95
CA SER A 154 -19.72 8.49 50.12
C SER A 154 -20.78 9.29 50.86
N GLU A 155 -20.66 9.36 52.19
CA GLU A 155 -21.57 10.18 53.02
C GLU A 155 -21.48 11.66 52.67
N ALA A 156 -20.32 12.12 52.15
CA ALA A 156 -20.12 13.51 51.77
C ALA A 156 -20.93 13.95 50.56
N THR A 157 -21.29 13.00 49.66
CA THR A 157 -22.10 13.25 48.45
C THR A 157 -23.59 12.98 48.68
N GLY A 158 -23.94 12.45 49.86
CA GLY A 158 -25.30 12.01 50.14
C GLY A 158 -25.75 10.93 49.12
N ASN A 159 -27.01 10.99 48.67
CA ASN A 159 -27.57 10.08 47.71
C ASN A 159 -27.18 10.36 46.22
N LYS A 160 -26.16 11.22 45.98
CA LYS A 160 -25.64 11.45 44.63
C LYS A 160 -24.45 10.56 44.33
N LEU A 161 -24.46 9.97 43.15
CA LEU A 161 -23.36 9.22 42.56
C LEU A 161 -22.77 10.03 41.42
N PHE A 162 -21.61 10.63 41.70
CA PHE A 162 -20.86 11.37 40.67
C PHE A 162 -19.94 10.43 39.91
N MET A 163 -20.34 10.14 38.65
CA MET A 163 -19.64 9.21 37.78
C MET A 163 -18.30 9.79 37.28
N LYS A 164 -17.23 9.01 37.38
CA LYS A 164 -15.87 9.34 37.02
C LYS A 164 -15.30 8.29 36.08
N ASP A 165 -14.28 8.69 35.33
CA ASP A 165 -13.56 7.77 34.46
C ASP A 165 -12.57 6.88 35.25
N ALA A 166 -12.57 5.58 34.94
CA ALA A 166 -11.54 4.67 35.48
C ALA A 166 -10.20 4.80 34.73
N VAL A 167 -10.24 5.32 33.54
CA VAL A 167 -9.08 5.61 32.67
C VAL A 167 -8.72 7.09 32.74
N GLY A 168 -7.59 7.48 32.18
CA GLY A 168 -7.29 8.87 31.91
C GLY A 168 -7.32 9.18 30.43
N ILE A 169 -7.30 10.44 30.08
CA ILE A 169 -7.30 10.95 28.70
C ILE A 169 -6.03 11.73 28.45
N LEU A 170 -5.32 11.36 27.38
CA LEU A 170 -4.28 12.15 26.75
C LEU A 170 -4.90 12.92 25.60
N SER A 171 -4.83 14.23 25.63
CA SER A 171 -5.28 15.12 24.56
C SER A 171 -4.07 15.70 23.85
N LEU A 172 -3.93 15.42 22.56
CA LEU A 172 -2.85 15.91 21.72
C LEU A 172 -3.37 17.00 20.80
N HIS A 173 -2.96 18.24 21.00
CA HIS A 173 -3.15 19.29 20.02
C HIS A 173 -2.06 19.19 18.96
N ILE A 174 -2.41 18.69 17.77
CA ILE A 174 -1.46 18.51 16.67
C ILE A 174 -1.52 19.72 15.75
N GLY A 175 -0.50 20.58 15.81
CA GLY A 175 -0.36 21.75 14.95
C GLY A 175 0.04 21.39 13.51
N GLY A 176 -0.19 22.32 12.56
CA GLY A 176 0.13 22.16 11.14
C GLY A 176 -1.09 22.17 10.23
N SER A 177 -0.91 21.73 8.99
CA SER A 177 -1.98 21.72 7.96
C SER A 177 -2.20 20.33 7.34
N ALA A 178 -1.50 19.29 7.83
CA ALA A 178 -1.64 17.93 7.32
C ALA A 178 -3.00 17.33 7.71
N LYS A 179 -3.48 16.38 6.94
CA LYS A 179 -4.58 15.50 7.34
C LYS A 179 -3.99 14.32 8.12
N ILE A 180 -4.43 14.14 9.34
CA ILE A 180 -3.93 13.10 10.23
C ILE A 180 -4.75 11.83 10.02
N ALA A 181 -4.09 10.74 9.66
CA ALA A 181 -4.72 9.44 9.46
C ALA A 181 -4.77 8.63 10.75
N SER A 182 -3.64 8.55 11.45
CA SER A 182 -3.55 7.85 12.74
C SER A 182 -2.59 8.53 13.70
N VAL A 183 -2.84 8.31 14.99
CA VAL A 183 -1.95 8.69 16.10
C VAL A 183 -1.77 7.46 16.98
N LYS A 184 -0.54 6.95 17.09
CA LYS A 184 -0.20 5.79 17.92
C LYS A 184 0.76 6.21 19.03
N LEU A 185 0.40 5.87 20.25
CA LEU A 185 1.29 5.96 21.41
C LEU A 185 1.68 4.55 21.82
N GLN A 186 2.97 4.25 21.89
CA GLN A 186 3.45 2.93 22.27
C GLN A 186 4.59 2.98 23.28
N LYS A 187 4.64 1.97 24.16
CA LYS A 187 5.67 1.83 25.17
C LYS A 187 5.93 0.37 25.46
N GLU A 188 7.08 -0.12 25.03
CA GLU A 188 7.48 -1.51 25.30
C GLU A 188 7.49 -1.81 26.80
N GLY A 189 6.98 -2.99 27.16
CA GLY A 189 6.88 -3.44 28.55
C GLY A 189 5.81 -2.73 29.39
N SER A 190 4.91 -1.96 28.76
CA SER A 190 3.80 -1.29 29.45
C SER A 190 2.45 -1.83 28.99
N ASP A 191 1.51 -2.02 29.92
CA ASP A 191 0.13 -2.39 29.62
C ASP A 191 -0.69 -1.11 29.46
N MET A 192 -0.84 -0.64 28.22
CA MET A 192 -1.53 0.63 27.92
C MET A 192 -3.01 0.45 27.63
N ALA A 193 -3.36 -0.66 27.02
CA ALA A 193 -4.71 -1.07 26.65
C ALA A 193 -4.89 -2.57 26.88
N GLY A 194 -6.12 -3.09 26.72
CA GLY A 194 -6.39 -4.50 26.94
C GLY A 194 -7.47 -4.74 27.99
N LEU A 195 -7.53 -5.93 28.54
CA LEU A 195 -8.42 -6.28 29.62
C LEU A 195 -7.75 -5.99 30.98
N PHE A 196 -8.50 -5.32 31.84
CA PHE A 196 -8.09 -5.01 33.19
C PHE A 196 -9.20 -5.39 34.18
N LEU A 197 -8.77 -5.77 35.36
CA LEU A 197 -9.66 -5.94 36.49
C LEU A 197 -9.78 -4.62 37.25
N LYS A 198 -10.96 -3.99 37.26
CA LYS A 198 -11.21 -2.81 38.05
C LYS A 198 -11.43 -3.23 39.54
N THR A 199 -10.50 -2.83 40.38
CA THR A 199 -10.54 -2.98 41.83
C THR A 199 -10.72 -1.64 42.52
N LYS A 200 -10.77 -1.61 43.84
CA LYS A 200 -10.75 -0.36 44.60
C LYS A 200 -9.41 0.35 44.45
N GLU A 201 -8.34 -0.40 44.29
CA GLU A 201 -6.97 0.11 44.19
C GLU A 201 -6.63 0.67 42.81
N GLY A 202 -7.39 0.27 41.78
CA GLY A 202 -7.15 0.73 40.42
C GLY A 202 -7.49 -0.32 39.34
N LEU A 203 -6.69 -0.34 38.27
CA LEU A 203 -6.79 -1.30 37.20
C LEU A 203 -5.62 -2.29 37.25
N GLU A 204 -5.91 -3.54 37.51
CA GLU A 204 -4.94 -4.62 37.48
C GLU A 204 -4.93 -5.26 36.08
N SER A 205 -3.73 -5.52 35.55
CA SER A 205 -3.59 -6.13 34.21
C SER A 205 -4.03 -7.60 34.21
N SER A 206 -4.71 -8.00 33.16
CA SER A 206 -4.90 -9.42 32.81
C SER A 206 -3.78 -9.89 31.88
N ASP A 207 -3.79 -11.15 31.49
CA ASP A 207 -2.82 -11.71 30.54
C ASP A 207 -3.00 -11.20 29.09
N THR A 208 -3.99 -10.34 28.86
CA THR A 208 -4.35 -9.88 27.51
C THR A 208 -4.31 -8.35 27.44
N THR A 209 -3.11 -7.81 27.32
CA THR A 209 -2.85 -6.37 27.26
C THR A 209 -2.04 -6.01 26.02
N ALA A 210 -2.21 -4.77 25.57
CA ALA A 210 -1.43 -4.16 24.50
C ALA A 210 -0.50 -3.09 25.07
N ASN A 211 0.67 -2.97 24.47
CA ASN A 211 1.67 -1.97 24.82
C ASN A 211 1.55 -0.67 24.00
N PHE A 212 0.42 -0.50 23.30
CA PHE A 212 0.12 0.68 22.50
C PHE A 212 -1.37 1.06 22.59
N VAL A 213 -1.65 2.28 22.19
CA VAL A 213 -2.98 2.77 21.83
C VAL A 213 -2.89 3.52 20.51
N THR A 214 -3.76 3.18 19.58
CA THR A 214 -3.88 3.84 18.27
C THR A 214 -5.21 4.55 18.16
N LEU A 215 -5.19 5.81 17.76
CA LEU A 215 -6.35 6.60 17.40
C LEU A 215 -6.50 6.63 15.89
N ASN A 216 -7.58 6.09 15.37
CA ASN A 216 -8.01 6.29 13.98
C ASN A 216 -8.63 7.69 13.88
N CYS A 217 -8.04 8.53 13.05
CA CYS A 217 -8.39 9.95 12.96
C CYS A 217 -9.41 10.25 11.87
N THR A 218 -10.32 9.31 11.56
CA THR A 218 -11.43 9.53 10.65
C THR A 218 -12.65 10.07 11.37
N ASN A 219 -13.35 11.01 10.73
CA ASN A 219 -14.63 11.51 11.17
C ASN A 219 -15.56 11.62 9.97
N GLY A 220 -16.67 10.85 9.96
CA GLY A 220 -17.60 10.81 8.84
C GLY A 220 -16.99 10.34 7.50
N GLY A 221 -15.93 9.56 7.53
CA GLY A 221 -15.22 9.07 6.35
C GLY A 221 -14.08 9.97 5.84
N GLU A 222 -13.86 11.11 6.50
CA GLU A 222 -12.76 12.03 6.18
C GLU A 222 -11.72 12.06 7.29
N PHE A 223 -10.46 12.20 6.95
CA PHE A 223 -9.39 12.38 7.94
C PHE A 223 -9.42 13.77 8.58
N VAL A 224 -9.20 13.81 9.89
CA VAL A 224 -9.20 15.05 10.66
C VAL A 224 -7.96 15.88 10.32
N SER A 225 -8.15 17.18 10.08
CA SER A 225 -7.04 18.09 9.83
C SER A 225 -6.25 18.39 11.10
N ALA A 226 -4.95 18.59 10.98
CA ALA A 226 -4.13 19.19 12.02
C ALA A 226 -4.69 20.56 12.44
N GLY A 227 -4.36 21.03 13.64
CA GLY A 227 -5.03 22.17 14.30
C GLY A 227 -6.21 21.74 15.17
N SER A 228 -6.44 20.43 15.30
CA SER A 228 -7.48 19.83 16.13
C SER A 228 -6.88 19.11 17.35
N ASP A 229 -7.74 18.80 18.32
CA ASP A 229 -7.37 18.00 19.48
C ASP A 229 -7.72 16.52 19.25
N PHE A 230 -6.77 15.65 19.52
CA PHE A 230 -6.86 14.21 19.35
C PHE A 230 -6.84 13.54 20.73
N ASN A 231 -7.96 13.00 21.15
CA ASN A 231 -8.14 12.47 22.50
C ASN A 231 -8.00 10.95 22.52
N MET A 232 -7.08 10.44 23.34
CA MET A 232 -6.82 9.02 23.55
C MET A 232 -7.12 8.61 24.98
N MET A 233 -7.86 7.55 25.20
CA MET A 233 -8.10 6.94 26.49
C MET A 233 -6.98 5.95 26.81
N LEU A 234 -6.35 6.10 27.95
CA LEU A 234 -5.23 5.27 28.37
C LEU A 234 -5.51 4.65 29.75
N ARG A 235 -4.99 3.44 29.97
CA ARG A 235 -4.87 2.94 31.34
C ARG A 235 -4.06 3.93 32.17
N PRO A 236 -4.43 4.22 33.43
CA PRO A 236 -3.61 5.04 34.32
C PRO A 236 -2.20 4.46 34.48
N GLY A 237 -1.19 5.28 34.25
CA GLY A 237 0.21 4.87 34.32
C GLY A 237 1.18 5.97 33.93
N ASN A 238 2.45 5.73 34.21
CA ASN A 238 3.55 6.59 33.79
C ASN A 238 4.19 5.96 32.53
N TYR A 239 4.11 6.66 31.42
CA TYR A 239 4.63 6.25 30.11
C TYR A 239 5.78 7.19 29.68
N SER A 240 6.73 7.45 30.59
CA SER A 240 7.89 8.27 30.24
C SER A 240 8.71 7.67 29.12
N GLY A 241 9.05 8.49 28.12
CA GLY A 241 9.75 8.05 26.93
C GLY A 241 8.92 7.14 26.01
N ALA A 242 7.59 7.21 26.07
CA ALA A 242 6.75 6.54 25.08
C ALA A 242 7.02 7.08 23.68
N GLU A 243 6.97 6.23 22.68
CA GLU A 243 7.04 6.64 21.29
C GLU A 243 5.66 7.08 20.81
N LEU A 244 5.60 8.28 20.26
CA LEU A 244 4.44 8.82 19.56
C LEU A 244 4.69 8.76 18.06
N VAL A 245 3.81 8.08 17.32
CA VAL A 245 3.84 7.95 15.87
C VAL A 245 2.59 8.63 15.31
N ILE A 246 2.76 9.62 14.45
CA ILE A 246 1.67 10.35 13.79
C ILE A 246 1.79 10.12 12.29
N CYS A 247 0.76 9.55 11.69
CA CYS A 247 0.70 9.29 10.24
C CYS A 247 -0.32 10.20 9.57
N THR A 248 0.00 10.62 8.34
CA THR A 248 -0.88 11.43 7.49
C THR A 248 -1.56 10.58 6.42
N ASP A 249 -2.58 11.13 5.77
CA ASP A 249 -3.34 10.49 4.70
C ASP A 249 -2.50 10.19 3.43
N ASP A 250 -1.35 10.85 3.29
CA ASP A 250 -0.38 10.65 2.22
C ASP A 250 0.85 9.80 2.65
N ASN A 251 0.71 9.00 3.72
CA ASN A 251 1.73 8.08 4.24
C ASN A 251 3.03 8.73 4.70
N ARG A 252 3.01 10.02 5.07
CA ARG A 252 4.12 10.63 5.81
C ARG A 252 3.99 10.30 7.29
N VAL A 253 5.11 10.21 7.97
CA VAL A 253 5.17 9.88 9.39
C VAL A 253 6.01 10.91 10.15
N MET A 254 5.64 11.13 11.40
CA MET A 254 6.44 11.79 12.40
C MET A 254 6.56 10.87 13.61
N ARG A 255 7.77 10.67 14.09
CA ARG A 255 8.05 9.96 15.34
C ARG A 255 8.72 10.89 16.34
N THR A 256 8.26 10.81 17.57
CA THR A 256 8.87 11.57 18.67
C THR A 256 8.68 10.84 19.97
N SER A 257 9.56 11.10 20.94
CA SER A 257 9.38 10.60 22.29
C SER A 257 8.47 11.53 23.08
N LEU A 258 7.59 10.97 23.88
CA LEU A 258 6.65 11.72 24.70
C LEU A 258 6.64 11.18 26.15
N ASP A 259 6.73 12.08 27.10
CA ASP A 259 6.52 11.77 28.51
C ASP A 259 5.05 11.99 28.86
N VAL A 260 4.38 10.93 29.28
CA VAL A 260 2.96 10.93 29.63
C VAL A 260 2.76 10.30 31.01
N ASP A 261 2.07 11.00 31.91
CA ASP A 261 1.71 10.50 33.25
C ASP A 261 0.20 10.60 33.45
N VAL A 262 -0.52 9.59 32.98
CA VAL A 262 -1.98 9.56 33.03
C VAL A 262 -2.48 9.02 34.38
N LYS A 263 -3.33 9.76 35.03
CA LYS A 263 -4.02 9.35 36.28
C LYS A 263 -5.44 8.84 35.95
N ALA A 264 -5.98 8.00 36.81
CA ALA A 264 -7.40 7.66 36.75
C ALA A 264 -8.24 8.96 36.84
N ASN A 265 -9.23 9.07 35.99
CA ASN A 265 -10.04 10.29 35.84
C ASN A 265 -9.21 11.55 35.51
N GLY A 266 -7.97 11.37 35.02
CA GLY A 266 -7.05 12.45 34.68
C GLY A 266 -7.19 12.90 33.24
N PHE A 267 -6.91 14.17 33.00
CA PHE A 267 -6.80 14.75 31.66
C PHE A 267 -5.44 15.41 31.50
N GLU A 268 -4.66 14.95 30.54
CA GLU A 268 -3.33 15.50 30.24
C GLU A 268 -3.32 16.01 28.79
N ALA A 269 -2.97 17.29 28.61
CA ALA A 269 -2.90 17.96 27.33
C ALA A 269 -1.45 18.19 26.91
N LYS A 270 -1.14 17.91 25.65
CA LYS A 270 0.16 18.16 25.02
C LYS A 270 -0.01 18.86 23.67
N ASN A 271 0.90 19.77 23.34
CA ASN A 271 0.98 20.41 22.05
C ASN A 271 2.12 19.80 21.24
N ILE A 272 1.85 19.42 20.02
CA ILE A 272 2.79 18.77 19.08
C ILE A 272 2.64 19.46 17.72
N ASP A 273 3.72 20.00 17.18
CA ASP A 273 3.73 20.48 15.81
C ASP A 273 4.12 19.32 14.88
N PHE A 274 3.22 18.95 13.95
CA PHE A 274 3.53 17.89 13.01
C PHE A 274 4.66 18.31 12.07
N LYS A 275 5.72 17.56 12.10
CA LYS A 275 6.84 17.64 11.18
C LYS A 275 7.19 16.23 10.72
N ALA A 276 6.94 15.92 9.47
CA ALA A 276 7.30 14.63 8.92
C ALA A 276 8.80 14.34 9.12
N ASP A 277 9.12 13.09 9.38
CA ASP A 277 10.51 12.63 9.50
C ASP A 277 11.23 12.89 8.16
N ASP A 278 12.40 13.50 8.24
CA ASP A 278 13.21 13.78 7.07
C ASP A 278 13.62 12.45 6.41
N ASN A 279 13.59 12.41 5.07
CA ASN A 279 13.96 11.26 4.24
C ASN A 279 13.00 10.03 4.29
N VAL A 280 11.94 10.01 5.08
CA VAL A 280 10.93 8.96 4.99
C VAL A 280 10.00 9.27 3.82
N LEU A 281 10.03 8.42 2.80
CA LEU A 281 9.24 8.58 1.57
C LEU A 281 7.84 7.97 1.68
N TRP A 282 7.72 6.92 2.48
CA TRP A 282 6.47 6.20 2.67
C TRP A 282 6.50 5.39 3.96
N TYR A 283 5.40 5.38 4.69
CA TYR A 283 5.23 4.59 5.91
C TYR A 283 3.80 4.06 5.99
N ASP A 284 3.66 2.81 6.40
CA ASP A 284 2.39 2.23 6.83
C ASP A 284 2.62 1.39 8.09
N GLY A 285 1.95 1.77 9.18
CA GLY A 285 1.95 1.04 10.46
C GLY A 285 0.75 0.12 10.62
N PHE A 286 -0.08 -0.05 9.58
CA PHE A 286 -1.35 -0.78 9.63
C PHE A 286 -2.29 -0.32 10.76
N ASP A 287 -2.07 0.90 11.23
CA ASP A 287 -2.79 1.47 12.38
C ASP A 287 -4.29 1.67 12.11
N LEU A 288 -4.68 1.76 10.83
CA LEU A 288 -6.07 1.86 10.41
C LEU A 288 -6.75 0.50 10.25
N CYS A 289 -6.02 -0.60 10.43
CA CYS A 289 -6.56 -1.94 10.49
C CYS A 289 -7.15 -2.19 11.86
N THR A 290 -8.47 -2.05 11.99
CA THR A 290 -9.18 -2.13 13.28
C THR A 290 -10.12 -3.32 13.38
N TRP A 291 -10.35 -4.02 12.27
CA TRP A 291 -11.30 -5.11 12.22
C TRP A 291 -10.90 -6.27 13.14
N GLY A 292 -11.81 -6.70 14.01
CA GLY A 292 -11.59 -7.79 14.95
C GLY A 292 -10.63 -7.49 16.08
N GLY A 293 -9.90 -6.39 16.01
CA GLY A 293 -8.94 -6.00 17.03
C GLY A 293 -9.52 -5.11 18.11
N ASN A 294 -10.77 -4.81 18.03
CA ASN A 294 -11.41 -3.96 19.00
C ASN A 294 -11.78 -4.72 20.24
N ILE A 295 -11.35 -4.25 21.36
CA ILE A 295 -11.48 -4.87 22.64
C ILE A 295 -12.90 -5.06 23.12
N MET A 296 -13.76 -4.11 22.85
CA MET A 296 -15.13 -4.14 23.32
C MET A 296 -15.98 -5.21 22.63
N GLY A 297 -15.34 -6.06 21.88
CA GLY A 297 -16.02 -7.19 21.30
C GLY A 297 -15.40 -7.65 20.00
N GLY A 298 -14.28 -7.10 19.73
CA GLY A 298 -13.55 -7.49 18.54
C GLY A 298 -14.40 -7.38 17.30
N SER A 299 -14.26 -8.33 16.44
CA SER A 299 -15.06 -8.46 15.23
C SER A 299 -16.49 -8.91 15.45
N GLN A 300 -16.81 -9.29 16.67
CA GLN A 300 -18.04 -9.99 16.98
C GLN A 300 -19.10 -9.03 17.44
N ALA A 301 -19.84 -8.41 16.57
CA ALA A 301 -21.18 -8.03 16.97
C ALA A 301 -22.00 -9.30 17.24
N ALA A 302 -23.04 -9.18 18.09
CA ALA A 302 -23.88 -10.31 18.45
C ALA A 302 -24.26 -11.18 17.25
N GLY A 303 -23.87 -12.44 17.29
CA GLY A 303 -24.14 -13.41 16.26
C GLY A 303 -23.24 -13.38 15.02
N MET A 304 -22.22 -12.54 14.99
CA MET A 304 -21.27 -12.49 13.87
C MET A 304 -20.00 -13.27 14.21
N SER A 305 -19.65 -14.18 13.34
CA SER A 305 -18.35 -14.85 13.33
C SER A 305 -17.46 -14.23 12.25
N PRO A 306 -16.14 -14.17 12.43
CA PRO A 306 -15.22 -13.77 11.37
C PRO A 306 -15.42 -14.55 10.07
N SER A 307 -15.81 -15.81 10.17
CA SER A 307 -16.11 -16.69 9.04
C SER A 307 -17.55 -16.60 8.55
N SER A 308 -18.39 -15.75 9.13
CA SER A 308 -19.78 -15.62 8.71
C SER A 308 -19.93 -14.84 7.41
N ALA A 309 -21.02 -15.11 6.69
CA ALA A 309 -21.39 -14.34 5.50
C ALA A 309 -21.58 -12.83 5.75
N ALA A 310 -21.64 -12.41 7.00
CA ALA A 310 -21.74 -11.02 7.37
C ALA A 310 -20.44 -10.24 7.16
N VAL A 311 -19.31 -10.92 7.06
CA VAL A 311 -18.05 -10.37 6.58
C VAL A 311 -18.10 -10.40 5.05
N THR A 312 -18.72 -9.43 4.47
CA THR A 312 -19.00 -9.35 3.04
C THR A 312 -18.16 -8.29 2.37
N SER A 313 -18.28 -8.15 1.06
CA SER A 313 -17.70 -7.01 0.32
C SER A 313 -18.24 -5.66 0.82
N THR A 314 -19.45 -5.66 1.35
CA THR A 314 -20.03 -4.53 2.08
C THR A 314 -19.79 -4.62 3.57
N GLY A 315 -19.03 -5.60 3.98
CA GLY A 315 -18.86 -6.04 5.36
C GLY A 315 -18.20 -5.06 6.28
N ALA A 316 -17.61 -4.02 5.76
CA ALA A 316 -17.16 -2.90 6.55
C ALA A 316 -18.23 -2.42 7.50
N ALA A 317 -19.36 -2.13 6.88
CA ALA A 317 -20.51 -1.67 7.64
C ALA A 317 -21.00 -2.72 8.64
N SER A 318 -20.69 -3.99 8.43
CA SER A 318 -21.22 -5.07 9.22
C SER A 318 -20.29 -5.59 10.29
N GLY A 319 -19.01 -5.39 10.18
CA GLY A 319 -18.11 -6.03 11.13
C GLY A 319 -16.76 -5.39 11.32
N ALA A 320 -16.27 -4.67 10.33
CA ALA A 320 -14.90 -4.22 10.35
C ALA A 320 -14.57 -3.43 11.61
N ASP A 321 -15.25 -2.37 11.85
CA ASP A 321 -14.91 -1.42 12.89
C ASP A 321 -15.88 -1.53 14.07
N ARG A 322 -16.48 -2.70 14.25
CA ARG A 322 -17.38 -2.89 15.36
C ARG A 322 -16.61 -3.05 16.66
N LEU A 323 -16.98 -2.20 17.55
CA LEU A 323 -16.81 -2.41 18.98
C LEU A 323 -17.84 -3.44 19.42
N GLY A 324 -17.62 -4.68 19.05
CA GLY A 324 -18.59 -5.74 19.30
C GLY A 324 -18.73 -6.01 20.79
N THR A 325 -19.91 -6.41 21.16
CA THR A 325 -20.31 -6.68 22.55
C THR A 325 -20.06 -8.11 22.98
N ASP A 326 -19.84 -9.00 22.01
CA ASP A 326 -19.73 -10.44 22.23
C ASP A 326 -18.32 -10.95 22.00
N TYR A 327 -17.33 -10.23 22.49
CA TYR A 327 -15.97 -10.69 22.42
C TYR A 327 -15.79 -12.00 23.20
N ALA A 328 -15.57 -13.08 22.48
CA ALA A 328 -15.22 -14.34 23.09
C ALA A 328 -13.70 -14.42 23.24
N LEU A 329 -13.22 -14.23 24.46
CA LEU A 329 -11.79 -14.38 24.79
C LEU A 329 -11.19 -15.71 24.31
N SER A 330 -12.01 -16.76 24.28
CA SER A 330 -11.63 -18.07 23.79
C SER A 330 -11.49 -18.18 22.28
N ALA A 331 -11.88 -17.16 21.52
CA ALA A 331 -11.82 -17.15 20.06
C ALA A 331 -10.54 -16.50 19.51
N VAL A 332 -9.55 -16.21 20.33
CA VAL A 332 -8.24 -15.75 19.88
C VAL A 332 -7.56 -16.88 19.15
N ALA A 333 -7.46 -16.76 17.82
CA ALA A 333 -6.83 -17.79 16.99
C ALA A 333 -5.31 -17.67 16.98
N TYR A 334 -4.78 -16.45 17.16
CA TYR A 334 -3.36 -16.17 17.13
C TYR A 334 -2.97 -15.25 18.29
N ASN A 335 -1.83 -15.53 18.88
CA ASN A 335 -1.21 -14.64 19.85
C ASN A 335 -0.11 -13.86 19.15
N VAL A 336 -0.27 -12.54 19.09
CA VAL A 336 0.74 -11.63 18.53
C VAL A 336 1.32 -10.83 19.68
N PRO A 337 2.61 -10.97 19.98
CA PRO A 337 3.23 -10.32 21.14
C PRO A 337 3.04 -8.81 21.14
N GLY A 338 2.62 -8.25 22.27
CA GLY A 338 2.41 -6.81 22.45
C GLY A 338 1.16 -6.23 21.80
N CYS A 339 0.39 -6.99 21.05
CA CYS A 339 -0.83 -6.52 20.40
C CYS A 339 -2.11 -6.74 21.22
N GLY A 340 -2.01 -7.38 22.38
CA GLY A 340 -3.12 -7.61 23.30
C GLY A 340 -4.17 -8.54 22.72
N PHE A 341 -5.38 -8.05 22.64
CA PHE A 341 -6.52 -8.81 22.19
C PHE A 341 -6.57 -8.91 20.67
N ILE A 342 -6.30 -10.08 20.13
CA ILE A 342 -6.39 -10.33 18.70
C ILE A 342 -7.40 -11.42 18.42
N GLN A 343 -8.34 -11.13 17.56
CA GLN A 343 -9.24 -12.10 16.99
C GLN A 343 -8.81 -12.52 15.61
N ASN A 344 -9.09 -13.79 15.32
CA ASN A 344 -9.01 -14.30 13.97
C ASN A 344 -10.08 -13.63 13.11
N ASN A 345 -9.67 -12.85 12.16
CA ASN A 345 -10.53 -12.27 11.17
C ASN A 345 -10.05 -12.58 9.77
N TRP A 346 -10.99 -12.60 8.86
CA TRP A 346 -10.76 -13.01 7.50
C TRP A 346 -10.85 -11.81 6.58
N ASN A 347 -9.94 -11.68 5.66
CA ASN A 347 -10.14 -10.79 4.55
C ASN A 347 -10.96 -11.50 3.45
N ASN A 348 -12.10 -12.02 3.81
CA ASN A 348 -12.98 -12.75 2.93
C ASN A 348 -14.19 -11.89 2.59
N ALA A 349 -14.22 -11.35 1.39
CA ALA A 349 -15.34 -10.56 0.91
C ALA A 349 -16.51 -11.45 0.48
N SER A 350 -17.72 -10.89 0.46
CA SER A 350 -18.92 -11.58 -0.01
C SER A 350 -18.75 -12.07 -1.45
N GLY A 351 -19.12 -13.33 -1.66
CA GLY A 351 -19.01 -13.95 -2.96
C GLY A 351 -17.61 -14.36 -3.37
N LYS A 352 -16.62 -14.16 -2.49
CA LYS A 352 -15.25 -14.63 -2.65
C LYS A 352 -14.94 -15.72 -1.64
N THR A 353 -14.18 -16.70 -2.04
CA THR A 353 -13.69 -17.74 -1.14
C THR A 353 -12.39 -17.28 -0.49
N VAL A 354 -12.08 -17.84 0.68
CA VAL A 354 -10.77 -17.67 1.29
C VAL A 354 -9.70 -18.08 0.27
N GLY A 355 -8.82 -17.16 -0.04
CA GLY A 355 -7.75 -17.38 -1.00
C GLY A 355 -7.96 -16.72 -2.36
N ASP A 356 -9.12 -16.15 -2.63
CA ASP A 356 -9.28 -15.33 -3.83
C ASP A 356 -8.55 -13.98 -3.65
N ALA A 357 -7.96 -13.50 -4.74
CA ALA A 357 -7.40 -12.15 -4.75
C ALA A 357 -8.52 -11.12 -4.65
N HIS A 358 -8.28 -10.04 -3.87
CA HIS A 358 -9.20 -8.93 -3.78
C HIS A 358 -8.92 -7.90 -4.89
N ASP A 359 -9.98 -7.44 -5.53
CA ASP A 359 -9.92 -6.23 -6.34
C ASP A 359 -9.70 -5.03 -5.41
N MET A 360 -8.73 -4.19 -5.72
CA MET A 360 -8.40 -3.02 -4.91
C MET A 360 -9.50 -1.95 -4.92
N SER A 361 -10.47 -2.05 -5.82
CA SER A 361 -11.71 -1.28 -5.81
C SER A 361 -12.83 -1.92 -4.98
N ASP A 362 -12.62 -3.10 -4.44
CA ASP A 362 -13.61 -3.80 -3.62
C ASP A 362 -13.90 -3.01 -2.34
N SER A 363 -15.19 -2.88 -2.02
CA SER A 363 -15.63 -2.19 -0.80
C SER A 363 -15.04 -2.81 0.48
N TYR A 364 -14.72 -4.09 0.46
CA TYR A 364 -13.99 -4.76 1.55
C TYR A 364 -12.61 -4.12 1.77
N VAL A 365 -11.82 -3.94 0.70
CA VAL A 365 -10.48 -3.35 0.76
C VAL A 365 -10.56 -1.89 1.20
N ILE A 366 -11.47 -1.11 0.61
CA ILE A 366 -11.68 0.31 0.93
C ILE A 366 -12.04 0.47 2.40
N SER A 367 -12.94 -0.36 2.90
CA SER A 367 -13.44 -0.28 4.26
C SER A 367 -12.40 -0.61 5.33
N ARG A 368 -11.32 -1.25 4.95
CA ARG A 368 -10.20 -1.62 5.84
C ARG A 368 -8.97 -0.76 5.64
N ASN A 369 -9.14 0.37 4.94
CA ASN A 369 -8.05 1.31 4.65
C ASN A 369 -6.85 0.68 3.92
N LEU A 370 -7.11 -0.34 3.10
CA LEU A 370 -6.11 -1.03 2.28
C LEU A 370 -6.12 -0.55 0.82
N THR A 371 -6.79 0.55 0.55
CA THR A 371 -6.83 1.17 -0.77
C THR A 371 -5.42 1.58 -1.22
N GLY A 372 -5.10 1.28 -2.47
CA GLY A 372 -3.76 1.53 -3.02
C GLY A 372 -2.80 0.35 -2.92
N TYR A 373 -3.08 -0.64 -2.09
CA TYR A 373 -2.33 -1.90 -2.12
C TYR A 373 -2.47 -2.56 -3.50
N THR A 374 -1.36 -3.02 -4.06
CA THR A 374 -1.36 -3.56 -5.43
C THR A 374 -1.88 -4.99 -5.48
N TYR A 375 -1.80 -5.72 -4.37
CA TYR A 375 -2.31 -7.09 -4.29
C TYR A 375 -2.52 -7.55 -2.85
N LEU A 376 -3.65 -8.22 -2.59
CA LEU A 376 -3.96 -8.91 -1.34
C LEU A 376 -4.48 -10.32 -1.66
N PHE A 377 -3.91 -11.33 -1.04
CA PHE A 377 -4.33 -12.70 -1.21
C PHE A 377 -4.11 -13.50 0.06
N ARG A 378 -5.16 -14.11 0.61
CA ARG A 378 -5.10 -14.89 1.86
C ARG A 378 -4.39 -14.16 2.99
N SER A 379 -4.61 -12.88 3.10
CA SER A 379 -4.15 -12.06 4.20
C SER A 379 -5.23 -11.90 5.25
N GLN A 380 -4.85 -11.54 6.44
CA GLN A 380 -5.75 -11.31 7.56
C GLN A 380 -5.44 -9.97 8.19
N GLU A 381 -6.47 -9.30 8.62
CA GLU A 381 -6.38 -8.03 9.30
C GLU A 381 -6.56 -8.22 10.79
N PHE A 382 -5.67 -7.65 11.57
CA PHE A 382 -5.70 -7.63 13.01
C PHE A 382 -5.55 -6.20 13.51
N GLN A 383 -5.72 -6.00 14.78
CA GLN A 383 -5.57 -4.69 15.40
C GLN A 383 -4.12 -4.19 15.26
N GLY A 384 -3.90 -3.24 14.36
CA GLY A 384 -2.61 -2.61 14.13
C GLY A 384 -1.55 -3.50 13.48
N VAL A 385 -1.94 -4.66 12.94
CA VAL A 385 -1.03 -5.56 12.19
C VAL A 385 -1.75 -6.28 11.07
N MET A 386 -1.01 -6.67 10.03
CA MET A 386 -1.49 -7.52 8.96
C MET A 386 -0.92 -8.93 9.06
N GLY A 387 -1.79 -9.94 9.10
CA GLY A 387 -1.40 -11.34 9.00
C GLY A 387 -1.21 -11.76 7.53
N VAL A 388 -0.09 -12.38 7.24
CA VAL A 388 0.24 -12.96 5.94
C VAL A 388 0.06 -14.46 6.02
N SER A 389 -0.67 -15.03 5.10
CA SER A 389 -1.11 -16.41 5.10
C SER A 389 -2.24 -16.72 6.10
N TYR A 390 -2.95 -17.77 5.79
CA TYR A 390 -4.04 -18.30 6.56
C TYR A 390 -3.91 -19.82 6.67
N GLY A 391 -3.77 -20.30 7.89
CA GLY A 391 -3.64 -21.71 8.17
C GLY A 391 -2.37 -22.37 7.62
N THR A 392 -2.34 -23.68 7.66
CA THR A 392 -1.14 -24.49 7.39
C THR A 392 -0.96 -24.90 5.92
N THR A 393 -1.86 -24.52 5.02
CA THR A 393 -1.86 -25.11 3.66
C THR A 393 -1.92 -24.08 2.53
N ALA A 394 -1.88 -22.79 2.87
CA ALA A 394 -2.16 -21.79 1.87
C ALA A 394 -1.29 -20.53 2.01
N ARG A 395 -0.46 -20.30 1.03
CA ARG A 395 0.36 -19.10 0.89
C ARG A 395 -0.51 -17.84 0.88
N GLY A 396 -0.21 -16.90 1.78
CA GLY A 396 -0.72 -15.53 1.72
C GLY A 396 0.25 -14.61 1.02
N ILE A 397 -0.26 -13.53 0.44
CA ILE A 397 0.53 -12.53 -0.28
C ILE A 397 -0.01 -11.15 0.05
N ILE A 398 0.89 -10.23 0.36
CA ILE A 398 0.59 -8.81 0.44
C ILE A 398 1.56 -8.06 -0.45
N ALA A 399 1.06 -7.10 -1.23
CA ALA A 399 1.88 -6.20 -2.01
C ALA A 399 1.46 -4.75 -1.74
N THR A 400 2.41 -3.94 -1.29
CA THR A 400 2.17 -2.55 -0.88
C THR A 400 1.68 -1.66 -2.03
N PRO A 401 1.20 -0.47 -1.76
CA PRO A 401 1.13 0.60 -2.74
C PRO A 401 2.47 0.85 -3.40
N ARG A 402 2.45 1.46 -4.59
CA ARG A 402 3.66 1.98 -5.23
C ARG A 402 4.21 3.15 -4.43
N PHE A 403 5.52 3.21 -4.26
CA PHE A 403 6.18 4.29 -3.52
C PHE A 403 6.30 5.54 -4.39
N THR A 404 5.17 6.16 -4.69
CA THR A 404 5.04 7.26 -5.66
C THR A 404 5.81 8.53 -5.28
N ALA A 405 6.21 8.67 -4.02
CA ALA A 405 7.05 9.79 -3.55
C ALA A 405 8.52 9.69 -4.04
N ILE A 406 8.95 8.53 -4.55
CA ILE A 406 10.29 8.38 -5.12
C ILE A 406 10.38 9.21 -6.41
N ASN A 407 11.37 10.07 -6.50
CA ASN A 407 11.62 10.87 -7.69
C ASN A 407 12.95 10.47 -8.36
N GLY A 408 12.88 10.09 -9.64
CA GLY A 408 14.01 9.54 -10.38
C GLY A 408 14.43 8.16 -9.87
N PHE A 409 15.73 7.87 -9.93
CA PHE A 409 16.32 6.65 -9.38
C PHE A 409 16.94 6.93 -8.02
N ARG A 410 16.47 6.23 -7.00
CA ARG A 410 16.95 6.42 -5.63
C ARG A 410 17.53 5.12 -5.07
N ASN A 411 18.53 5.27 -4.22
CA ASN A 411 18.81 4.25 -3.21
C ASN A 411 17.79 4.44 -2.11
N VAL A 412 17.14 3.37 -1.70
CA VAL A 412 16.22 3.41 -0.57
C VAL A 412 16.51 2.28 0.40
N LYS A 413 16.19 2.51 1.65
CA LYS A 413 16.12 1.46 2.67
C LYS A 413 14.65 1.15 2.92
N ILE A 414 14.26 -0.12 2.80
CA ILE A 414 12.94 -0.60 3.19
C ILE A 414 13.09 -1.35 4.51
N VAL A 415 12.38 -0.91 5.52
CA VAL A 415 12.34 -1.54 6.84
C VAL A 415 11.00 -2.21 7.03
N VAL A 416 10.99 -3.47 7.42
CA VAL A 416 9.78 -4.25 7.72
C VAL A 416 9.88 -4.79 9.12
N ARG A 417 8.92 -4.44 9.99
CA ARG A 417 8.77 -5.05 11.30
C ARG A 417 7.76 -6.19 11.22
N PHE A 418 8.19 -7.40 11.55
CA PHE A 418 7.37 -8.60 11.42
C PHE A 418 7.57 -9.58 12.57
N CYS A 419 6.60 -10.48 12.77
CA CYS A 419 6.63 -11.53 13.79
C CYS A 419 6.12 -12.85 13.18
N PRO A 420 6.96 -13.90 13.08
CA PRO A 420 6.48 -15.21 12.66
C PRO A 420 5.52 -15.79 13.71
N ASN A 421 4.45 -16.46 13.25
CA ASN A 421 3.51 -17.11 14.16
C ASN A 421 4.14 -18.32 14.86
N ALA A 422 3.53 -18.75 15.95
CA ALA A 422 3.93 -19.97 16.67
C ALA A 422 4.01 -21.17 15.72
N GLY A 423 5.16 -21.85 15.72
CA GLY A 423 5.39 -22.99 14.85
C GLY A 423 5.62 -22.65 13.37
N PHE A 424 5.97 -21.42 13.05
CA PHE A 424 6.39 -21.03 11.70
C PHE A 424 7.62 -21.85 11.28
N ASP A 425 7.53 -22.56 10.15
CA ASP A 425 8.57 -23.50 9.68
C ASP A 425 8.86 -23.37 8.18
N ASP A 426 8.53 -22.22 7.59
CA ASP A 426 8.62 -21.94 6.16
C ASP A 426 9.69 -20.87 5.81
N LEU A 427 9.74 -20.45 4.55
CA LEU A 427 10.51 -19.31 4.12
C LEU A 427 9.67 -18.01 4.19
N LEU A 428 10.30 -16.97 4.70
CA LEU A 428 9.80 -15.61 4.59
C LEU A 428 10.33 -14.99 3.30
N LEU A 429 9.43 -14.62 2.41
CA LEU A 429 9.77 -14.07 1.10
C LEU A 429 9.47 -12.58 1.05
N PHE A 430 10.46 -11.79 0.66
CA PHE A 430 10.32 -10.35 0.41
C PHE A 430 10.85 -10.02 -0.98
N SER A 431 10.05 -9.37 -1.82
CA SER A 431 10.44 -9.01 -3.17
C SER A 431 10.21 -7.54 -3.45
N VAL A 432 11.13 -6.93 -4.16
CA VAL A 432 11.00 -5.59 -4.72
C VAL A 432 10.55 -5.71 -6.16
N ILE A 433 9.48 -5.02 -6.54
CA ILE A 433 8.84 -5.19 -7.85
C ILE A 433 8.70 -3.84 -8.55
N ASP A 434 8.71 -3.87 -9.89
CA ASP A 434 8.57 -2.71 -10.78
C ASP A 434 9.62 -1.61 -10.53
N GLY A 435 10.86 -2.04 -10.43
CA GLY A 435 12.03 -1.19 -10.23
C GLY A 435 12.76 -1.48 -8.93
N GLY A 436 14.03 -1.19 -8.93
CA GLY A 436 14.90 -1.45 -7.79
C GLY A 436 15.56 -2.84 -7.81
N MET A 437 16.64 -2.93 -7.06
CA MET A 437 17.45 -4.13 -6.88
C MET A 437 17.89 -4.21 -5.43
N ILE A 438 17.62 -5.32 -4.75
CA ILE A 438 18.11 -5.56 -3.38
C ILE A 438 19.63 -5.78 -3.45
N THR A 439 20.40 -4.92 -2.79
CA THR A 439 21.87 -4.99 -2.77
C THR A 439 22.40 -5.63 -1.50
N SER A 440 21.69 -5.52 -0.41
CA SER A 440 21.99 -6.18 0.87
C SER A 440 20.75 -6.19 1.75
N ALA A 441 20.78 -7.07 2.75
CA ALA A 441 19.73 -7.15 3.77
C ALA A 441 20.36 -7.40 5.15
N SER A 442 19.64 -6.97 6.21
CA SER A 442 19.97 -7.33 7.58
C SER A 442 18.71 -7.69 8.36
N LEU A 443 18.84 -8.58 9.31
CA LEU A 443 17.79 -8.99 10.24
C LEU A 443 18.25 -8.69 11.66
N ASP A 444 17.51 -7.89 12.40
CA ASP A 444 17.84 -7.43 13.76
C ASP A 444 19.27 -6.85 13.86
N GLY A 445 19.62 -6.05 12.85
CA GLY A 445 20.93 -5.40 12.74
C GLY A 445 22.07 -6.32 12.33
N LYS A 446 21.83 -7.61 12.06
CA LYS A 446 22.82 -8.56 11.58
C LYS A 446 22.70 -8.73 10.07
N ALA A 447 23.81 -8.54 9.34
CA ALA A 447 23.82 -8.75 7.89
C ALA A 447 23.40 -10.18 7.53
N LEU A 448 22.51 -10.31 6.56
CA LEU A 448 22.11 -11.60 6.00
C LEU A 448 23.10 -12.03 4.89
N PRO A 449 23.29 -13.34 4.70
CA PRO A 449 24.08 -13.87 3.59
C PRO A 449 23.60 -13.39 2.23
N GLU A 450 24.53 -13.07 1.34
CA GLU A 450 24.20 -12.57 -0.01
C GLU A 450 23.48 -13.61 -0.89
N ASP A 451 23.71 -14.91 -0.65
CA ASP A 451 23.08 -16.01 -1.37
C ASP A 451 21.58 -16.20 -1.04
N LEU A 452 21.07 -15.51 -0.02
CA LEU A 452 19.63 -15.41 0.24
C LEU A 452 18.93 -14.40 -0.67
N ILE A 453 19.71 -13.55 -1.37
CA ILE A 453 19.19 -12.56 -2.31
C ILE A 453 19.34 -13.15 -3.71
N GLU A 454 18.23 -13.41 -4.37
CA GLU A 454 18.21 -14.07 -5.65
C GLU A 454 17.32 -13.36 -6.67
N TYR A 455 17.61 -13.59 -7.95
CA TYR A 455 16.69 -13.29 -9.01
C TYR A 455 15.69 -14.43 -9.17
N VAL A 456 14.41 -14.12 -9.19
CA VAL A 456 13.36 -15.11 -9.39
C VAL A 456 12.52 -14.77 -10.59
N ALA A 457 12.61 -15.63 -11.62
CA ALA A 457 11.73 -15.56 -12.77
C ALA A 457 10.28 -15.86 -12.35
N ASN A 458 9.47 -14.82 -12.20
CA ASN A 458 8.06 -14.99 -11.91
C ASN A 458 7.23 -15.06 -13.19
N SER A 459 6.26 -15.95 -13.18
CA SER A 459 5.35 -16.14 -14.30
C SER A 459 4.37 -14.99 -14.52
N ALA A 460 4.11 -14.19 -13.51
CA ALA A 460 3.05 -13.19 -13.52
C ALA A 460 3.53 -11.76 -13.80
N ASN A 461 4.75 -11.38 -13.39
CA ASN A 461 5.22 -10.01 -13.46
C ASN A 461 6.63 -9.91 -14.02
N THR A 462 6.92 -8.78 -14.62
CA THR A 462 8.25 -8.44 -15.08
C THR A 462 9.10 -8.09 -13.88
N ARG A 463 10.08 -8.90 -13.59
CA ARG A 463 11.02 -8.68 -12.50
C ARG A 463 12.37 -8.30 -13.01
N LEU A 464 13.04 -7.50 -12.23
CA LEU A 464 14.34 -6.99 -12.53
C LEU A 464 15.29 -7.36 -11.41
N LEU A 465 16.40 -8.05 -11.73
CA LEU A 465 17.65 -8.01 -10.94
C LEU A 465 17.43 -8.34 -9.46
N ASN A 466 18.14 -9.25 -8.84
CA ASN A 466 18.16 -9.53 -7.39
C ASN A 466 16.94 -8.99 -6.62
N ASP A 467 15.77 -9.44 -7.01
CA ASP A 467 14.50 -8.84 -6.60
C ASP A 467 13.84 -9.54 -5.41
N ARG A 468 14.41 -10.68 -4.96
CA ARG A 468 13.84 -11.46 -3.87
C ARG A 468 14.87 -11.82 -2.82
N LEU A 469 14.51 -11.59 -1.57
CA LEU A 469 15.14 -12.14 -0.38
C LEU A 469 14.31 -13.32 0.14
N SER A 470 14.96 -14.45 0.44
CA SER A 470 14.34 -15.65 1.01
C SER A 470 14.97 -15.95 2.36
N ILE A 471 14.24 -15.70 3.47
CA ILE A 471 14.75 -15.90 4.84
C ILE A 471 14.23 -17.24 5.37
N PRO A 472 15.11 -18.20 5.72
CA PRO A 472 14.70 -19.44 6.37
C PRO A 472 14.11 -19.21 7.76
N ALA A 473 13.10 -20.01 8.14
CA ALA A 473 12.48 -19.95 9.47
C ALA A 473 13.48 -20.03 10.63
N SER A 474 14.59 -20.73 10.43
CA SER A 474 15.64 -20.85 11.46
C SER A 474 16.35 -19.53 11.81
N MET A 475 16.18 -18.49 10.99
CA MET A 475 16.77 -17.16 11.22
C MET A 475 15.83 -16.19 11.93
N ALA A 476 14.53 -16.49 12.01
CA ALA A 476 13.54 -15.63 12.64
C ALA A 476 12.76 -16.41 13.70
N THR A 477 13.00 -16.12 14.97
CA THR A 477 12.38 -16.82 16.10
C THR A 477 10.85 -16.60 16.08
N PRO A 478 10.03 -17.65 16.07
CA PRO A 478 8.58 -17.50 16.17
C PRO A 478 8.16 -16.78 17.46
N GLN A 479 7.12 -15.97 17.38
CA GLN A 479 6.56 -15.19 18.50
C GLN A 479 7.50 -14.08 19.03
N GLU A 480 8.51 -13.71 18.25
CA GLU A 480 9.35 -12.55 18.52
C GLU A 480 9.23 -11.55 17.38
N TRP A 481 9.32 -10.27 17.69
CA TRP A 481 9.35 -9.20 16.69
C TRP A 481 10.75 -9.06 16.10
N HIS A 482 10.82 -9.08 14.79
CA HIS A 482 12.03 -8.92 14.02
C HIS A 482 11.98 -7.65 13.18
N THR A 483 13.13 -7.05 12.95
CA THR A 483 13.30 -5.91 12.05
C THR A 483 14.15 -6.33 10.87
N LEU A 484 13.53 -6.37 9.68
CA LEU A 484 14.21 -6.59 8.41
C LEU A 484 14.55 -5.24 7.79
N GLU A 485 15.80 -5.05 7.39
CA GLU A 485 16.21 -3.93 6.55
C GLU A 485 16.67 -4.44 5.18
N LEU A 486 16.12 -3.86 4.12
CA LEU A 486 16.51 -4.10 2.74
C LEU A 486 17.14 -2.82 2.17
N ASN A 487 18.39 -2.90 1.69
CA ASN A 487 18.97 -1.83 0.90
C ASN A 487 18.66 -2.09 -0.58
N VAL A 488 17.98 -1.13 -1.21
CA VAL A 488 17.49 -1.23 -2.59
C VAL A 488 18.12 -0.11 -3.41
N LYS A 489 18.78 -0.48 -4.49
CA LYS A 489 19.37 0.45 -5.48
C LYS A 489 18.40 0.63 -6.66
N ASN A 490 18.39 1.82 -7.23
CA ASN A 490 17.58 2.17 -8.41
C ASN A 490 16.06 1.96 -8.23
N ALA A 491 15.55 2.20 -7.04
CA ALA A 491 14.11 2.29 -6.81
C ALA A 491 13.52 3.50 -7.56
N THR A 492 12.29 3.37 -8.03
CA THR A 492 11.54 4.39 -8.75
C THR A 492 10.15 4.59 -8.14
N ASN A 493 9.40 5.54 -8.64
CA ASN A 493 8.00 5.77 -8.20
C ASN A 493 7.02 4.64 -8.55
N SER A 494 7.44 3.62 -9.29
CA SER A 494 6.65 2.40 -9.52
C SER A 494 7.01 1.25 -8.60
N THR A 495 8.11 1.38 -7.86
CA THR A 495 8.59 0.34 -6.95
C THR A 495 7.59 0.09 -5.83
N TYR A 496 7.38 -1.18 -5.51
CA TYR A 496 6.60 -1.63 -4.37
C TYR A 496 7.19 -2.90 -3.76
N LEU A 497 6.85 -3.16 -2.50
CA LEU A 497 7.25 -4.36 -1.78
C LEU A 497 6.15 -5.41 -1.87
N TRP A 498 6.54 -6.63 -2.20
CA TRP A 498 5.71 -7.82 -2.15
C TRP A 498 6.29 -8.79 -1.12
N PHE A 499 5.44 -9.37 -0.27
CA PHE A 499 5.90 -10.33 0.72
C PHE A 499 4.90 -11.47 0.92
N ALA A 500 5.42 -12.65 1.27
CA ALA A 500 4.65 -13.89 1.43
C ALA A 500 5.42 -14.92 2.25
N GLY A 501 4.73 -15.95 2.78
CA GLY A 501 5.36 -17.23 3.08
C GLY A 501 5.54 -18.05 1.80
N GLU A 502 6.48 -18.98 1.75
CA GLU A 502 6.57 -19.92 0.64
C GLU A 502 5.45 -20.95 0.72
N SER A 503 4.93 -21.36 -0.42
CA SER A 503 3.93 -22.42 -0.48
C SER A 503 4.63 -23.78 -0.52
N VAL A 504 4.95 -24.32 0.63
CA VAL A 504 5.20 -25.75 0.74
C VAL A 504 3.92 -26.47 1.13
N THR A 505 3.78 -27.69 0.77
CA THR A 505 2.52 -28.47 0.90
C THR A 505 2.15 -28.81 2.35
N THR A 506 3.06 -28.60 3.29
CA THR A 506 2.88 -28.89 4.72
C THR A 506 3.75 -27.90 5.52
N GLY A 507 3.15 -27.03 6.30
CA GLY A 507 3.89 -26.10 7.14
C GLY A 507 3.02 -24.98 7.67
N ASN A 508 3.52 -24.23 8.62
CA ASN A 508 2.88 -23.02 9.13
C ASN A 508 3.50 -21.80 8.46
N HIS A 509 2.76 -21.15 7.58
CA HIS A 509 3.24 -20.04 6.74
C HIS A 509 2.82 -18.67 7.26
N CYS A 510 2.18 -18.61 8.42
CA CYS A 510 1.61 -17.38 8.93
C CYS A 510 2.67 -16.55 9.65
N PHE A 511 2.76 -15.28 9.30
CA PHE A 511 3.50 -14.27 10.04
C PHE A 511 2.73 -12.94 10.03
N PHE A 512 3.07 -12.04 10.91
CA PHE A 512 2.42 -10.76 11.10
C PHE A 512 3.37 -9.63 10.72
N VAL A 513 2.84 -8.57 10.14
CA VAL A 513 3.59 -7.36 9.79
C VAL A 513 2.97 -6.17 10.53
N ASP A 514 3.79 -5.48 11.32
CA ASP A 514 3.40 -4.31 12.12
C ASP A 514 3.61 -3.01 11.34
N SER A 515 4.73 -2.91 10.64
CA SER A 515 5.01 -1.67 9.91
C SER A 515 5.96 -1.90 8.72
N ILE A 516 5.84 -1.00 7.77
CA ILE A 516 6.74 -0.91 6.61
C ILE A 516 7.13 0.55 6.42
N GLU A 517 8.42 0.79 6.27
CA GLU A 517 8.98 2.12 6.05
C GLU A 517 9.91 2.14 4.85
N VAL A 518 9.85 3.19 4.07
CA VAL A 518 10.76 3.44 2.95
C VAL A 518 11.49 4.75 3.17
N THR A 519 12.80 4.68 3.36
CA THR A 519 13.67 5.83 3.60
C THR A 519 14.55 6.12 2.39
N ASP A 520 14.66 7.38 2.00
CA ASP A 520 15.53 7.84 0.94
C ASP A 520 17.00 7.89 1.40
N LEU A 521 17.86 7.20 0.67
CA LEU A 521 19.31 7.19 0.89
C LEU A 521 20.08 8.03 -0.16
N GLY A 522 19.37 8.68 -1.07
CA GLY A 522 19.96 9.54 -2.10
C GLY A 522 19.87 8.98 -3.51
N GLU A 523 20.25 9.82 -4.47
CA GLU A 523 20.20 9.49 -5.90
C GLU A 523 21.16 8.34 -6.23
N SER A 524 20.64 7.31 -6.90
CA SER A 524 21.41 6.10 -7.26
C SER A 524 21.95 6.11 -8.69
N PHE A 525 21.32 6.87 -9.58
CA PHE A 525 21.64 6.94 -11.02
C PHE A 525 21.90 8.39 -11.44
N LYS A 526 22.93 8.97 -10.87
CA LYS A 526 23.32 10.34 -11.22
C LYS A 526 23.87 10.38 -12.63
N LYS A 527 23.38 11.33 -13.44
CA LYS A 527 23.87 11.55 -14.81
C LYS A 527 25.41 11.73 -14.83
N SER A 528 26.07 10.97 -15.67
CA SER A 528 27.52 10.99 -15.84
C SER A 528 27.87 10.99 -17.33
N GLY A 529 28.35 12.11 -17.84
CA GLY A 529 28.77 12.23 -19.23
C GLY A 529 27.62 12.25 -20.23
N LEU A 530 27.78 11.54 -21.36
CA LEU A 530 26.78 11.46 -22.43
C LEU A 530 25.68 10.48 -22.03
N ARG A 531 24.45 10.97 -21.91
CA ARG A 531 23.27 10.16 -21.61
C ARG A 531 22.48 9.83 -22.86
N VAL A 532 22.34 8.54 -23.15
CA VAL A 532 21.63 8.01 -24.33
C VAL A 532 20.39 7.24 -23.86
N LEU A 533 19.23 7.62 -24.41
CA LEU A 533 17.94 6.99 -24.17
C LEU A 533 17.45 6.32 -25.46
N TYR A 534 17.06 5.07 -25.37
CA TYR A 534 16.38 4.35 -26.44
C TYR A 534 15.00 3.88 -25.99
N TRP A 535 14.00 3.96 -26.85
CA TRP A 535 12.65 3.41 -26.58
C TRP A 535 11.85 3.14 -27.86
N ASN A 536 11.20 1.99 -27.94
CA ASN A 536 10.10 1.76 -28.88
C ASN A 536 8.83 2.37 -28.27
N ILE A 537 8.34 3.44 -28.89
CA ILE A 537 7.27 4.30 -28.37
C ILE A 537 5.87 3.93 -28.89
N GLN A 538 5.73 2.80 -29.49
CA GLN A 538 4.49 2.24 -30.04
C GLN A 538 3.69 3.25 -30.89
N ASP A 539 3.71 3.08 -32.21
CA ASP A 539 2.93 3.91 -33.14
C ASP A 539 3.05 5.42 -32.89
N GLY A 540 4.27 5.95 -32.79
CA GLY A 540 4.54 7.38 -32.63
C GLY A 540 3.98 7.96 -31.35
N MET A 541 4.13 7.23 -30.22
CA MET A 541 3.52 7.59 -28.93
C MET A 541 2.02 7.78 -29.05
N TRP A 542 1.36 6.81 -29.65
CA TRP A 542 -0.07 6.83 -29.95
C TRP A 542 -0.94 7.22 -28.75
N SER A 543 -0.58 6.76 -27.56
CA SER A 543 -1.32 6.97 -26.32
C SER A 543 -1.31 8.44 -25.85
N ASP A 544 -0.33 9.26 -26.23
CA ASP A 544 -0.19 10.67 -25.81
C ASP A 544 -0.47 11.68 -26.94
N GLN A 545 -0.82 11.21 -28.13
CA GLN A 545 -1.14 12.07 -29.29
C GLN A 545 -2.25 13.09 -28.98
N PRO A 546 -3.39 12.70 -28.38
CA PRO A 546 -4.45 13.66 -28.06
C PRO A 546 -4.03 14.71 -27.01
N ASN A 547 -3.03 14.40 -26.21
CA ASN A 547 -2.46 15.31 -25.24
C ASN A 547 -1.28 16.12 -25.80
N GLN A 548 -1.10 16.11 -27.11
CA GLN A 548 0.00 16.79 -27.81
C GLN A 548 1.37 16.41 -27.24
N TYR A 549 1.53 15.15 -26.87
CA TYR A 549 2.76 14.57 -26.30
C TYR A 549 3.23 15.22 -25.00
N LYS A 550 2.36 15.85 -24.24
CA LYS A 550 2.74 16.58 -23.03
C LYS A 550 3.41 15.69 -22.00
N ASN A 551 2.80 14.55 -21.67
CA ASN A 551 3.34 13.62 -20.67
C ASN A 551 4.66 13.02 -21.15
N PHE A 552 4.74 12.63 -22.43
CA PHE A 552 5.97 12.12 -23.03
C PHE A 552 7.12 13.14 -22.95
N ILE A 553 6.86 14.41 -23.32
CA ILE A 553 7.85 15.47 -23.26
C ILE A 553 8.33 15.72 -21.82
N GLU A 554 7.41 15.79 -20.86
CA GLU A 554 7.74 16.00 -19.45
C GLU A 554 8.55 14.82 -18.89
N TRP A 555 8.17 13.61 -19.26
CA TRP A 555 8.91 12.41 -18.87
C TRP A 555 10.33 12.40 -19.44
N VAL A 556 10.52 12.67 -20.75
CA VAL A 556 11.85 12.76 -21.36
C VAL A 556 12.71 13.82 -20.66
N LYS A 557 12.14 15.00 -20.37
CA LYS A 557 12.85 16.07 -19.63
C LYS A 557 13.34 15.60 -18.26
N SER A 558 12.55 14.80 -17.56
CA SER A 558 12.90 14.37 -16.20
C SER A 558 14.16 13.50 -16.15
N TYR A 559 14.48 12.82 -17.24
CA TYR A 559 15.71 12.02 -17.38
C TYR A 559 16.87 12.77 -18.01
N ASP A 560 16.64 13.95 -18.59
CA ASP A 560 17.64 14.82 -19.23
C ASP A 560 18.61 14.07 -20.17
N PRO A 561 18.13 13.28 -21.14
CA PRO A 561 19.00 12.62 -22.11
C PRO A 561 19.71 13.64 -23.00
N ASP A 562 20.89 13.28 -23.49
CA ASP A 562 21.62 14.09 -24.49
C ASP A 562 21.33 13.59 -25.91
N VAL A 563 20.95 12.32 -26.03
CA VAL A 563 20.55 11.65 -27.26
C VAL A 563 19.37 10.74 -26.97
N CYS A 564 18.36 10.76 -27.85
CA CYS A 564 17.27 9.81 -27.84
C CYS A 564 17.17 9.09 -29.17
N VAL A 565 16.90 7.79 -29.13
CA VAL A 565 16.56 6.98 -30.30
C VAL A 565 15.19 6.36 -30.06
N TRP A 566 14.25 6.67 -30.95
CA TRP A 566 12.87 6.21 -30.89
C TRP A 566 12.62 5.19 -31.99
N CYS A 567 12.08 4.03 -31.65
CA CYS A 567 11.49 3.10 -32.63
C CYS A 567 9.99 3.34 -32.72
N GLU A 568 9.41 2.95 -33.84
CA GLU A 568 8.02 3.26 -34.18
C GLU A 568 7.72 4.76 -34.06
N ALA A 569 8.62 5.57 -34.58
CA ALA A 569 8.61 7.02 -34.42
C ALA A 569 7.55 7.73 -35.28
N ALA A 570 6.65 6.99 -35.90
CA ALA A 570 5.49 7.50 -36.62
C ALA A 570 4.27 6.60 -36.38
N SER A 571 3.10 7.20 -36.28
CA SER A 571 1.83 6.48 -36.28
C SER A 571 1.27 6.39 -37.69
N ILE A 572 0.87 5.19 -38.09
CA ILE A 572 0.05 5.01 -39.30
C ILE A 572 -1.43 5.26 -39.02
N TYR A 573 -1.80 5.42 -37.77
CA TYR A 573 -3.16 5.69 -37.29
C TYR A 573 -3.32 7.13 -36.83
N LYS A 574 -4.56 7.59 -36.72
CA LYS A 574 -4.91 8.90 -36.20
C LYS A 574 -5.98 8.75 -35.12
N ASP A 575 -5.87 9.53 -34.07
CA ASP A 575 -6.89 9.73 -33.03
C ASP A 575 -7.43 8.40 -32.43
N TYR A 576 -6.52 7.50 -32.02
CA TYR A 576 -6.85 6.16 -31.52
C TYR A 576 -7.58 5.23 -32.50
N SER A 577 -7.59 5.58 -33.76
CA SER A 577 -8.16 4.73 -34.82
C SER A 577 -7.25 3.52 -35.11
N THR A 578 -7.84 2.41 -35.56
CA THR A 578 -7.13 1.30 -36.20
C THR A 578 -7.22 1.32 -37.73
N VAL A 579 -7.80 2.38 -38.26
CA VAL A 579 -7.83 2.61 -39.70
C VAL A 579 -6.64 3.46 -40.08
N SER A 580 -5.83 3.00 -41.02
CA SER A 580 -4.67 3.76 -41.50
C SER A 580 -5.11 5.10 -42.04
N ALA A 581 -4.47 6.15 -41.57
CA ALA A 581 -4.69 7.52 -42.04
C ALA A 581 -3.85 7.79 -43.30
N PRO A 582 -4.29 8.70 -44.18
CA PRO A 582 -3.44 9.23 -45.24
C PRO A 582 -2.14 9.80 -44.63
N GLU A 583 -1.04 9.67 -45.35
CA GLU A 583 0.29 10.09 -44.87
C GLU A 583 0.31 11.55 -44.33
N ALA A 584 -0.36 12.48 -45.03
CA ALA A 584 -0.46 13.87 -44.65
C ALA A 584 -1.18 14.12 -43.31
N GLU A 585 -1.98 13.16 -42.84
CA GLU A 585 -2.76 13.24 -41.60
C GLU A 585 -2.12 12.48 -40.43
N ARG A 586 -1.03 11.73 -40.68
CA ARG A 586 -0.34 10.95 -39.64
C ARG A 586 0.44 11.85 -38.71
N TYR A 587 0.43 11.49 -37.44
CA TYR A 587 1.30 12.12 -36.45
C TYR A 587 2.74 11.67 -36.69
N LEU A 588 3.69 12.63 -36.66
CA LEU A 588 5.10 12.30 -36.91
C LEU A 588 5.29 11.53 -38.27
N PRO A 589 6.45 11.49 -38.85
CA PRO A 589 7.74 12.00 -38.38
C PRO A 589 8.00 13.50 -38.57
N ASN A 590 7.19 14.21 -39.29
CA ASN A 590 7.44 15.64 -39.60
C ASN A 590 7.44 16.55 -38.37
N GLY A 591 6.76 16.18 -37.30
CA GLY A 591 6.66 16.92 -36.04
C GLY A 591 7.87 16.76 -35.09
N TRP A 592 8.80 15.83 -35.36
CA TRP A 592 9.91 15.52 -34.47
C TRP A 592 10.81 16.72 -34.13
N PRO A 593 11.22 17.58 -35.11
CA PRO A 593 12.05 18.74 -34.77
C PRO A 593 11.42 19.67 -33.74
N GLU A 594 10.11 19.86 -33.80
CA GLU A 594 9.37 20.72 -32.85
C GLU A 594 9.19 20.07 -31.49
N ILE A 595 8.96 18.75 -31.46
CA ILE A 595 8.82 17.99 -30.21
C ILE A 595 10.17 17.88 -29.52
N ALA A 596 11.24 17.58 -30.26
CA ALA A 596 12.60 17.47 -29.75
C ALA A 596 13.04 18.74 -29.03
N LYS A 597 12.79 19.91 -29.62
CA LYS A 597 13.08 21.22 -29.00
C LYS A 597 12.39 21.41 -27.66
N LYS A 598 11.17 20.88 -27.49
CA LYS A 598 10.42 21.01 -26.22
C LYS A 598 11.09 20.28 -25.06
N TYR A 599 11.89 19.24 -25.32
CA TYR A 599 12.71 18.58 -24.29
C TYR A 599 14.22 18.87 -24.41
N GLY A 600 14.60 19.86 -25.20
CA GLY A 600 15.96 20.40 -25.21
C GLY A 600 16.90 19.84 -26.27
N HIS A 601 16.39 19.17 -27.32
CA HIS A 601 17.18 18.67 -28.44
C HIS A 601 17.03 19.56 -29.67
N GLU A 602 18.15 20.06 -30.16
CA GLU A 602 18.20 20.97 -31.32
C GLU A 602 18.25 20.21 -32.65
N TYR A 603 18.72 18.98 -32.64
CA TYR A 603 18.93 18.18 -33.85
C TYR A 603 18.04 16.93 -33.84
N SER A 604 17.56 16.61 -35.07
CA SER A 604 16.82 15.38 -35.28
C SER A 604 17.10 14.80 -36.67
N ALA A 605 17.01 13.51 -36.83
CA ALA A 605 17.18 12.83 -38.11
C ALA A 605 16.34 11.52 -38.15
N LEU A 606 15.64 11.32 -39.26
CA LEU A 606 14.85 10.16 -39.54
C LEU A 606 15.70 9.01 -40.08
N GLY A 607 15.61 7.83 -39.47
CA GLY A 607 16.18 6.57 -39.96
C GLY A 607 15.12 5.66 -40.57
N GLY A 608 15.60 4.72 -41.40
CA GLY A 608 14.74 3.70 -42.00
C GLY A 608 13.72 4.24 -43.01
N HIS A 609 12.62 3.47 -43.17
CA HIS A 609 11.50 3.84 -44.01
C HIS A 609 10.62 4.89 -43.35
N ARG A 610 10.35 6.00 -44.04
CA ARG A 610 9.56 7.11 -43.48
C ARG A 610 8.14 6.68 -43.07
N ASP A 611 7.52 5.83 -43.81
CA ASP A 611 6.11 5.49 -43.73
C ASP A 611 5.84 4.08 -43.20
N ASN A 612 6.87 3.43 -42.66
CA ASN A 612 6.79 2.07 -42.13
C ASN A 612 7.56 1.91 -40.85
N PHE A 613 6.96 2.38 -39.74
CA PHE A 613 7.51 2.28 -38.40
C PHE A 613 8.98 2.72 -38.28
N PRO A 614 9.30 3.95 -38.69
CA PRO A 614 10.66 4.45 -38.77
C PRO A 614 11.30 4.58 -37.40
N GLN A 615 12.62 4.75 -37.41
CA GLN A 615 13.35 5.22 -36.26
C GLN A 615 13.58 6.74 -36.37
N GLU A 616 13.61 7.42 -35.24
CA GLU A 616 14.01 8.83 -35.15
C GLU A 616 15.11 8.97 -34.11
N ILE A 617 16.15 9.71 -34.44
CA ILE A 617 17.16 10.14 -33.47
C ILE A 617 17.02 11.63 -33.20
N THR A 618 17.06 12.02 -31.95
CA THR A 618 17.12 13.45 -31.54
C THR A 618 18.29 13.68 -30.61
N SER A 619 18.91 14.84 -30.64
CA SER A 619 20.14 15.08 -29.90
C SER A 619 20.35 16.57 -29.57
N LYS A 620 21.06 16.82 -28.44
CA LYS A 620 21.68 18.13 -28.15
C LYS A 620 22.90 18.42 -29.03
N TYR A 621 23.45 17.39 -29.68
CA TYR A 621 24.65 17.47 -30.51
C TYR A 621 24.31 17.35 -32.00
N PRO A 622 25.13 17.93 -32.91
CA PRO A 622 24.91 17.81 -34.35
C PRO A 622 24.84 16.34 -34.81
N ILE A 623 23.90 16.03 -35.70
CA ILE A 623 23.71 14.73 -36.31
C ILE A 623 24.04 14.83 -37.81
N THR A 624 24.77 13.84 -38.33
CA THR A 624 24.96 13.61 -39.75
C THR A 624 24.52 12.21 -40.12
N THR A 625 23.56 12.08 -41.00
CA THR A 625 23.15 10.77 -41.53
C THR A 625 24.20 10.34 -42.59
N LEU A 626 24.93 9.27 -42.27
CA LEU A 626 25.95 8.71 -43.18
C LEU A 626 25.34 7.72 -44.16
N LEU A 627 24.38 6.96 -43.72
CA LEU A 627 23.73 5.90 -44.51
C LEU A 627 22.29 5.71 -44.08
N LYS A 628 21.42 5.46 -45.08
CA LYS A 628 20.06 4.88 -44.84
C LYS A 628 19.95 3.57 -45.59
N ILE A 629 19.42 2.56 -44.92
CA ILE A 629 19.19 1.22 -45.47
C ILE A 629 17.69 0.99 -45.45
N THR A 630 17.07 0.91 -46.63
CA THR A 630 15.65 0.62 -46.80
C THR A 630 15.44 -0.66 -47.64
N ASP A 631 16.37 -0.91 -48.52
CA ASP A 631 16.34 -2.05 -49.45
C ASP A 631 17.62 -2.86 -49.33
N THR A 632 17.60 -4.06 -49.86
CA THR A 632 18.77 -4.92 -50.00
C THR A 632 19.14 -5.11 -51.47
N ASP A 633 20.23 -5.78 -51.72
CA ASP A 633 20.65 -6.21 -53.07
C ASP A 633 19.80 -7.34 -53.65
N GLN A 634 18.83 -7.88 -52.86
CA GLN A 634 17.94 -8.94 -53.29
C GLN A 634 16.53 -8.37 -53.55
N ALA A 635 16.11 -8.43 -54.79
CA ALA A 635 14.81 -7.95 -55.22
C ALA A 635 13.64 -8.55 -54.40
N GLY A 636 12.78 -7.69 -53.87
CA GLY A 636 11.63 -8.07 -53.05
C GLY A 636 11.96 -8.46 -51.59
N LYS A 637 13.18 -8.21 -51.14
CA LYS A 637 13.60 -8.43 -49.77
C LYS A 637 14.15 -7.12 -49.14
N PRO A 638 13.30 -6.19 -48.73
CA PRO A 638 13.72 -4.96 -48.09
C PRO A 638 14.24 -5.23 -46.66
N VAL A 639 14.91 -4.25 -46.10
CA VAL A 639 15.02 -4.15 -44.62
C VAL A 639 13.68 -3.58 -44.15
N SER A 640 12.86 -4.38 -43.49
CA SER A 640 11.39 -4.18 -43.35
C SER A 640 10.99 -2.77 -42.83
N HIS A 641 11.60 -2.31 -41.76
CA HIS A 641 11.40 -0.95 -41.23
C HIS A 641 12.62 -0.06 -41.47
N GLY A 642 13.68 -0.64 -42.05
CA GLY A 642 14.91 0.03 -42.39
C GLY A 642 15.87 0.22 -41.21
N ALA A 643 17.05 0.76 -41.54
CA ALA A 643 18.07 1.13 -40.58
C ALA A 643 18.83 2.39 -41.08
N ALA A 644 19.64 3.01 -40.21
CA ALA A 644 20.48 4.11 -40.61
C ALA A 644 21.76 4.20 -39.76
N ILE A 645 22.84 4.77 -40.33
CA ILE A 645 23.99 5.26 -39.54
C ILE A 645 23.79 6.74 -39.28
N GLN A 646 23.61 7.09 -38.05
CA GLN A 646 23.55 8.49 -37.56
C GLN A 646 24.84 8.80 -36.80
N GLN A 647 25.68 9.71 -37.34
CA GLN A 647 26.90 10.12 -36.67
C GLN A 647 26.67 11.38 -35.84
N LEU A 648 26.96 11.27 -34.57
CA LEU A 648 26.97 12.42 -33.63
C LEU A 648 28.33 13.09 -33.59
N ASP A 649 28.33 14.40 -33.44
CA ASP A 649 29.52 15.17 -33.11
C ASP A 649 29.47 15.66 -31.68
N VAL A 650 30.01 14.87 -30.76
CA VAL A 650 30.05 15.20 -29.34
C VAL A 650 31.34 15.92 -29.00
N LYS A 651 31.33 17.25 -29.18
CA LYS A 651 32.49 18.10 -28.90
C LYS A 651 33.76 17.68 -29.70
N GLY A 652 33.59 17.29 -30.96
CA GLY A 652 34.65 16.84 -31.83
C GLY A 652 34.86 15.32 -31.86
N ARG A 653 34.30 14.58 -30.92
CA ARG A 653 34.29 13.10 -30.93
C ARG A 653 33.16 12.60 -31.79
N LYS A 654 33.46 11.75 -32.76
CA LYS A 654 32.46 11.17 -33.66
C LYS A 654 31.98 9.84 -33.13
N ILE A 655 30.68 9.71 -32.86
CA ILE A 655 30.04 8.47 -32.41
C ILE A 655 29.03 8.07 -33.46
N ASN A 656 29.17 6.86 -33.98
CA ASN A 656 28.22 6.32 -34.96
C ASN A 656 27.13 5.50 -34.25
N ILE A 657 25.88 5.82 -34.53
CA ILE A 657 24.72 5.11 -33.98
C ILE A 657 24.00 4.44 -35.14
N VAL A 658 23.94 3.12 -35.11
CA VAL A 658 23.06 2.33 -35.98
C VAL A 658 21.70 2.27 -35.32
N THR A 659 20.72 2.91 -35.92
CA THR A 659 19.30 2.82 -35.50
C THR A 659 18.60 1.81 -36.39
N LEU A 660 17.79 0.93 -35.80
CA LEU A 660 17.09 -0.13 -36.52
C LEU A 660 15.76 -0.52 -35.88
N HIS A 661 14.91 -1.16 -36.66
CA HIS A 661 13.72 -1.87 -36.26
C HIS A 661 13.51 -3.07 -37.18
N MET A 662 13.49 -4.27 -36.61
CA MET A 662 13.46 -5.52 -37.34
C MET A 662 12.02 -6.01 -37.57
N TRP A 663 11.84 -6.94 -38.55
CA TRP A 663 10.54 -7.53 -38.86
C TRP A 663 9.83 -8.08 -37.61
N PRO A 664 8.60 -7.61 -37.28
CA PRO A 664 7.97 -7.93 -35.99
C PRO A 664 7.27 -9.29 -35.97
N GLN A 665 6.96 -9.88 -37.13
CA GLN A 665 6.08 -11.05 -37.21
C GLN A 665 6.84 -12.37 -37.07
N ALA A 666 6.17 -13.38 -36.53
CA ALA A 666 6.69 -14.73 -36.44
C ALA A 666 6.69 -15.47 -37.78
N TYR A 667 5.92 -14.99 -38.77
CA TYR A 667 5.94 -15.49 -40.14
C TYR A 667 6.90 -14.69 -41.00
N GLY A 668 7.36 -15.30 -42.12
CA GLY A 668 8.30 -14.66 -43.04
C GLY A 668 7.68 -13.44 -43.74
N TYR A 669 8.54 -12.53 -44.16
CA TYR A 669 8.14 -11.33 -44.90
C TYR A 669 7.45 -11.68 -46.21
N GLY A 670 6.38 -10.98 -46.56
CA GLY A 670 5.65 -11.19 -47.82
C GLY A 670 4.84 -12.48 -47.91
N VAL A 671 4.76 -13.27 -46.83
CA VAL A 671 4.02 -14.53 -46.84
C VAL A 671 2.52 -14.29 -46.94
N PRO A 672 1.81 -14.91 -47.93
CA PRO A 672 0.37 -14.81 -48.05
C PRO A 672 -0.37 -15.28 -46.81
N LYS A 673 -1.49 -14.63 -46.44
CA LYS A 673 -2.28 -14.91 -45.24
C LYS A 673 -2.54 -16.41 -45.01
N ALA A 674 -2.90 -17.14 -46.06
CA ALA A 674 -3.19 -18.59 -46.01
C ALA A 674 -1.98 -19.46 -45.61
N GLN A 675 -0.76 -18.93 -45.71
CA GLN A 675 0.48 -19.68 -45.42
C GLN A 675 1.16 -19.16 -44.13
N GLN A 676 0.63 -18.12 -43.47
CA GLN A 676 1.30 -17.52 -42.34
C GLN A 676 1.46 -18.47 -41.14
N ASP A 677 0.48 -19.33 -40.86
CA ASP A 677 0.56 -20.28 -39.74
C ASP A 677 1.63 -21.35 -39.94
N ALA A 678 1.80 -21.87 -41.16
CA ALA A 678 2.90 -22.77 -41.49
C ALA A 678 4.26 -22.06 -41.39
N SER A 679 4.36 -20.82 -41.82
CA SER A 679 5.55 -19.97 -41.71
C SER A 679 5.93 -19.72 -40.25
N LYS A 680 4.97 -19.40 -39.37
CA LYS A 680 5.20 -19.27 -37.91
C LYS A 680 5.72 -20.57 -37.29
N ALA A 681 5.14 -21.73 -37.69
CA ALA A 681 5.57 -23.03 -37.18
C ALA A 681 7.05 -23.33 -37.50
N ASN A 682 7.56 -22.80 -38.60
CA ASN A 682 8.95 -22.92 -39.03
C ASN A 682 9.85 -21.73 -38.55
N ASN A 683 9.33 -20.78 -37.81
CA ASN A 683 10.03 -19.55 -37.36
C ASN A 683 10.65 -18.76 -38.53
N GLU A 684 9.95 -18.67 -39.63
CA GLU A 684 10.44 -17.96 -40.82
C GLU A 684 10.61 -16.45 -40.57
N GLY A 685 9.90 -15.88 -39.56
CA GLY A 685 10.10 -14.50 -39.14
C GLY A 685 11.50 -14.25 -38.59
N ASP A 686 12.04 -15.18 -37.79
CA ASP A 686 13.38 -15.02 -37.23
C ASP A 686 14.48 -15.26 -38.30
N LYS A 687 14.25 -16.16 -39.25
CA LYS A 687 15.13 -16.32 -40.43
C LYS A 687 15.16 -15.06 -41.30
N TYR A 688 14.04 -14.35 -41.39
CA TYR A 688 14.01 -13.08 -42.09
C TYR A 688 14.81 -12.02 -41.36
N ARG A 689 14.67 -11.88 -40.02
CA ARG A 689 15.46 -11.01 -39.19
C ARG A 689 16.96 -11.33 -39.23
N GLU A 690 17.35 -12.60 -39.31
CA GLU A 690 18.73 -13.03 -39.56
C GLU A 690 19.26 -12.43 -40.86
N PHE A 691 18.49 -12.52 -41.93
CA PHE A 691 18.83 -11.97 -43.24
C PHE A 691 18.98 -10.43 -43.15
N GLU A 692 18.01 -9.75 -42.56
CA GLU A 692 18.07 -8.29 -42.39
C GLU A 692 19.28 -7.86 -41.58
N MET A 693 19.54 -8.52 -40.45
CA MET A 693 20.64 -8.18 -39.58
C MET A 693 21.99 -8.42 -40.27
N LYS A 694 22.14 -9.50 -40.99
CA LYS A 694 23.36 -9.74 -41.76
C LYS A 694 23.62 -8.63 -42.75
N TYR A 695 22.61 -8.20 -43.49
CA TYR A 695 22.74 -7.10 -44.45
C TYR A 695 23.12 -5.77 -43.70
N ILE A 696 22.47 -5.47 -42.59
CA ILE A 696 22.76 -4.27 -41.81
C ILE A 696 24.21 -4.29 -41.29
N VAL A 697 24.66 -5.39 -40.68
CA VAL A 697 26.01 -5.50 -40.14
C VAL A 697 27.06 -5.33 -41.22
N ASP A 698 26.86 -6.00 -42.39
CA ASP A 698 27.81 -5.96 -43.53
C ASP A 698 27.93 -4.53 -44.15
N HIS A 699 26.86 -3.70 -44.06
CA HIS A 699 26.83 -2.34 -44.62
C HIS A 699 27.01 -1.24 -43.56
N THR A 700 27.20 -1.59 -42.30
CA THR A 700 27.42 -0.64 -41.22
C THR A 700 28.75 -0.91 -40.49
N VAL A 701 28.72 -1.62 -39.38
CA VAL A 701 29.91 -1.80 -38.50
C VAL A 701 31.05 -2.59 -39.16
N ASN A 702 30.76 -3.44 -40.14
CA ASN A 702 31.71 -4.24 -40.88
C ASN A 702 32.05 -3.66 -42.28
N ALA A 703 31.39 -2.61 -42.70
CA ALA A 703 31.62 -2.02 -43.99
C ALA A 703 33.05 -1.41 -44.08
N PRO A 704 33.81 -1.73 -45.16
CA PRO A 704 35.20 -1.27 -45.27
C PRO A 704 35.37 0.26 -45.22
N GLU A 705 34.36 1.01 -45.67
CA GLU A 705 34.35 2.47 -45.64
C GLU A 705 34.33 3.07 -44.25
N TYR A 706 33.85 2.31 -43.25
CA TYR A 706 33.82 2.72 -41.85
C TYR A 706 34.87 2.02 -40.97
N ALA A 707 35.81 1.28 -41.55
CA ALA A 707 36.81 0.49 -40.80
C ALA A 707 37.68 1.33 -39.83
N SER A 708 37.82 2.65 -40.09
CA SER A 708 38.51 3.57 -39.17
C SER A 708 37.66 4.06 -38.00
N HIS A 709 36.36 3.81 -37.99
CA HIS A 709 35.47 4.25 -36.95
C HIS A 709 35.51 3.27 -35.79
N THR A 710 35.79 3.74 -34.58
CA THR A 710 35.92 2.89 -33.36
C THR A 710 34.75 3.00 -32.42
N ASP A 711 34.02 4.11 -32.45
CA ASP A 711 32.98 4.42 -31.52
C ASP A 711 31.60 4.13 -32.14
N TRP A 712 31.09 2.93 -31.84
CA TRP A 712 29.82 2.47 -32.36
C TRP A 712 28.83 2.15 -31.26
N LEU A 713 27.59 2.57 -31.48
CA LEU A 713 26.39 2.08 -30.79
C LEU A 713 25.44 1.47 -31.83
N MET A 714 24.74 0.42 -31.50
CA MET A 714 23.65 -0.15 -32.30
C MET A 714 22.46 -0.37 -31.40
N MET A 715 21.33 0.22 -31.72
CA MET A 715 20.13 0.11 -30.87
C MET A 715 18.83 0.11 -31.67
N GLY A 716 17.85 -0.57 -31.11
CA GLY A 716 16.56 -0.72 -31.74
C GLY A 716 15.70 -1.80 -31.11
N ASP A 717 14.53 -2.02 -31.72
CA ASP A 717 13.73 -3.21 -31.49
C ASP A 717 14.16 -4.29 -32.52
N PHE A 718 14.81 -5.30 -31.98
CA PHE A 718 15.32 -6.41 -32.78
C PHE A 718 14.27 -7.49 -33.04
N ASN A 719 13.13 -7.42 -32.35
CA ASN A 719 12.08 -8.42 -32.41
C ASN A 719 12.60 -9.88 -32.27
N SER A 720 13.77 -10.03 -31.66
CA SER A 720 14.51 -11.29 -31.51
C SER A 720 15.14 -11.36 -30.12
N ARG A 721 15.25 -12.55 -29.58
CA ARG A 721 15.81 -12.83 -28.26
C ARG A 721 17.29 -13.17 -28.36
N SER A 722 18.04 -12.95 -27.27
CA SER A 722 19.46 -13.26 -27.19
C SER A 722 19.74 -14.56 -26.45
N MET A 723 20.77 -15.30 -26.86
CA MET A 723 21.32 -16.47 -26.15
C MET A 723 21.88 -16.10 -24.78
N VAL A 724 22.22 -14.84 -24.53
CA VAL A 724 22.60 -14.35 -23.19
C VAL A 724 21.53 -14.63 -22.14
N ASP A 725 20.27 -14.65 -22.55
CA ASP A 725 19.10 -14.90 -21.68
C ASP A 725 18.58 -16.35 -21.76
N GLU A 726 19.32 -17.28 -22.35
CA GLU A 726 18.87 -18.66 -22.50
C GLU A 726 18.49 -19.30 -21.16
N TRP A 727 19.26 -19.06 -20.14
CA TRP A 727 19.01 -19.55 -18.77
C TRP A 727 17.61 -19.15 -18.23
N TYR A 728 17.15 -17.96 -18.59
CA TYR A 728 15.83 -17.46 -18.18
C TYR A 728 14.71 -18.12 -18.99
N TYR A 729 14.87 -18.15 -20.30
CA TYR A 729 13.84 -18.68 -21.17
C TYR A 729 13.75 -20.20 -21.15
N LYS A 730 14.75 -20.90 -20.60
CA LYS A 730 14.85 -22.37 -20.51
C LYS A 730 14.59 -23.03 -21.88
N TYR A 731 15.29 -22.57 -22.89
CA TYR A 731 15.08 -23.02 -24.27
C TYR A 731 15.62 -24.42 -24.59
N ALA A 732 16.01 -25.21 -23.61
CA ALA A 732 16.47 -26.58 -23.84
C ALA A 732 15.54 -27.40 -24.73
N ASP A 733 14.25 -27.03 -24.82
CA ASP A 733 13.23 -27.69 -25.61
C ASP A 733 12.82 -26.92 -26.87
N THR A 734 13.44 -25.77 -27.18
CA THR A 734 12.87 -24.85 -28.16
C THR A 734 13.88 -24.38 -29.20
N LYS A 735 13.56 -24.51 -30.33
CA LYS A 735 13.76 -23.82 -31.60
C LYS A 735 14.99 -22.90 -31.61
N PRO A 736 16.17 -23.39 -32.06
CA PRO A 736 17.39 -22.58 -32.23
C PRO A 736 17.17 -21.29 -33.03
N THR A 737 16.08 -21.22 -33.78
CA THR A 737 15.70 -20.10 -34.65
C THR A 737 15.26 -18.85 -33.91
N TYR A 738 14.97 -18.88 -32.61
CA TYR A 738 14.62 -17.65 -31.85
C TYR A 738 15.79 -16.67 -31.64
N TYR A 739 17.01 -17.09 -31.96
CA TYR A 739 18.22 -16.33 -31.71
C TYR A 739 18.98 -15.92 -32.95
N LEU A 740 18.48 -16.30 -34.14
CA LEU A 740 19.23 -16.16 -35.38
C LEU A 740 19.70 -14.72 -35.62
N CYS A 741 18.84 -13.76 -35.40
CA CYS A 741 19.15 -12.34 -35.55
C CYS A 741 20.28 -11.91 -34.61
N GLN A 742 20.18 -12.27 -33.33
CA GLN A 742 21.16 -11.88 -32.32
C GLN A 742 22.49 -12.61 -32.50
N ASN A 743 22.46 -13.86 -32.99
CA ASN A 743 23.66 -14.62 -33.30
C ASN A 743 24.48 -13.97 -34.42
N VAL A 744 23.85 -13.30 -35.39
CA VAL A 744 24.57 -12.54 -36.44
C VAL A 744 25.49 -11.50 -35.78
N ILE A 745 24.98 -10.75 -34.82
CA ILE A 745 25.76 -9.72 -34.12
C ILE A 745 26.91 -10.38 -33.35
N LYS A 746 26.60 -11.39 -32.54
CA LYS A 746 27.55 -12.11 -31.71
C LYS A 746 28.69 -12.72 -32.55
N ASP A 747 28.35 -13.35 -33.67
CA ASP A 747 29.32 -14.15 -34.45
C ASP A 747 30.09 -13.32 -35.47
N ASN A 748 29.59 -12.16 -35.89
CA ASN A 748 30.15 -11.32 -36.94
C ASN A 748 30.63 -9.94 -36.48
N THR A 749 30.44 -9.57 -35.21
CA THR A 749 30.89 -8.26 -34.70
C THR A 749 31.56 -8.40 -33.32
N ASN A 750 32.22 -7.32 -32.89
CA ASN A 750 32.73 -7.18 -31.52
C ASN A 750 31.81 -6.28 -30.65
N LEU A 751 30.53 -6.15 -31.01
CA LEU A 751 29.58 -5.37 -30.24
C LEU A 751 29.13 -6.12 -28.98
N VAL A 752 29.03 -5.39 -27.89
CA VAL A 752 28.67 -5.89 -26.57
C VAL A 752 27.27 -5.46 -26.22
N ASP A 753 26.37 -6.39 -25.85
CA ASP A 753 25.08 -6.10 -25.27
C ASP A 753 25.28 -5.39 -23.92
N ILE A 754 24.93 -4.10 -23.82
CA ILE A 754 25.19 -3.30 -22.65
C ILE A 754 24.45 -3.84 -21.44
N ILE A 755 23.13 -4.02 -21.51
CA ILE A 755 22.31 -4.47 -20.38
C ILE A 755 22.68 -5.88 -19.97
N GLY A 756 22.81 -6.81 -20.89
CA GLY A 756 23.15 -8.21 -20.60
C GLY A 756 24.53 -8.38 -19.94
N ASN A 757 25.49 -7.55 -20.31
CA ASN A 757 26.83 -7.59 -19.73
C ASN A 757 26.99 -6.71 -18.47
N PHE A 758 26.17 -5.67 -18.31
CA PHE A 758 26.17 -4.84 -17.11
C PHE A 758 25.53 -5.56 -15.92
N TYR A 759 24.59 -6.45 -16.19
CA TYR A 759 23.87 -7.24 -15.20
C TYR A 759 23.97 -8.75 -15.50
N PRO A 760 25.17 -9.36 -15.40
CA PRO A 760 25.32 -10.77 -15.72
C PRO A 760 24.49 -11.66 -14.77
N GLY A 761 23.79 -12.64 -15.35
CA GLY A 761 22.94 -13.55 -14.60
C GLY A 761 21.59 -12.97 -14.16
N CYS A 762 21.27 -11.76 -14.59
CA CYS A 762 19.98 -11.11 -14.32
C CYS A 762 19.21 -10.88 -15.62
N PHE A 763 17.91 -11.13 -15.60
CA PHE A 763 17.04 -10.89 -16.74
C PHE A 763 16.26 -9.60 -16.55
N VAL A 764 16.26 -8.75 -17.58
CA VAL A 764 15.49 -7.50 -17.60
C VAL A 764 14.63 -7.48 -18.84
N SER A 765 13.32 -7.64 -18.69
CA SER A 765 12.39 -7.58 -19.83
C SER A 765 12.32 -6.16 -20.38
N SER A 766 12.42 -6.04 -21.70
CA SER A 766 12.23 -4.77 -22.40
C SER A 766 10.79 -4.54 -22.86
N THR A 767 9.88 -5.49 -22.60
CA THR A 767 8.46 -5.38 -22.95
C THR A 767 7.56 -5.51 -21.74
N GLY A 768 6.29 -5.15 -21.88
CA GLY A 768 5.25 -5.43 -20.89
C GLY A 768 5.00 -6.93 -20.66
N GLY A 769 5.47 -7.77 -21.54
CA GLY A 769 5.52 -9.23 -21.41
C GLY A 769 6.81 -9.73 -20.76
N LYS A 770 7.22 -10.95 -21.11
CA LYS A 770 8.41 -11.62 -20.56
C LYS A 770 9.56 -11.67 -21.58
N SER A 771 9.64 -10.69 -22.47
CA SER A 771 10.62 -10.71 -23.56
C SER A 771 11.58 -9.53 -23.44
N ARG A 772 12.85 -9.80 -23.69
CA ARG A 772 13.85 -8.78 -23.98
C ARG A 772 14.14 -8.86 -25.48
N ILE A 773 13.66 -7.89 -26.21
CA ILE A 773 13.80 -7.78 -27.66
C ILE A 773 14.34 -6.43 -28.10
N ASP A 774 14.44 -5.49 -27.17
CA ASP A 774 15.08 -4.21 -27.34
C ASP A 774 16.49 -4.26 -26.78
N TYR A 775 17.45 -3.75 -27.51
CA TYR A 775 18.87 -3.80 -27.14
C TYR A 775 19.59 -2.50 -27.47
N MET A 776 20.61 -2.25 -26.66
CA MET A 776 21.67 -1.28 -26.95
C MET A 776 23.01 -1.99 -26.92
N TYR A 777 23.63 -2.12 -28.07
CA TYR A 777 24.97 -2.66 -28.24
C TYR A 777 26.00 -1.55 -28.35
N ALA A 778 27.22 -1.80 -27.87
CA ALA A 778 28.34 -0.88 -27.94
C ALA A 778 29.60 -1.59 -28.44
N SER A 779 30.44 -0.87 -29.22
CA SER A 779 31.81 -1.30 -29.49
C SER A 779 32.63 -1.37 -28.19
N ALA A 780 33.73 -2.10 -28.14
CA ALA A 780 34.58 -2.19 -26.97
C ALA A 780 35.03 -0.80 -26.47
N SER A 781 35.31 0.14 -27.40
CA SER A 781 35.65 1.53 -27.07
C SER A 781 34.52 2.23 -26.32
N MET A 782 33.26 2.10 -26.77
CA MET A 782 32.14 2.72 -26.11
C MET A 782 31.72 1.95 -24.84
N TYR A 783 31.73 0.62 -24.85
CA TYR A 783 31.39 -0.19 -23.67
C TYR A 783 32.30 0.13 -22.47
N SER A 784 33.58 0.34 -22.71
CA SER A 784 34.55 0.73 -21.66
C SER A 784 34.19 2.08 -20.98
N LYS A 785 33.30 2.86 -21.56
CA LYS A 785 32.85 4.18 -21.07
C LYS A 785 31.50 4.11 -20.34
N VAL A 786 30.85 2.95 -20.33
CA VAL A 786 29.57 2.79 -19.63
C VAL A 786 29.76 2.99 -18.14
N LYS A 787 29.07 3.93 -17.56
CA LYS A 787 29.03 4.22 -16.12
C LYS A 787 27.74 3.71 -15.49
N ASN A 788 26.63 3.96 -16.16
CA ASN A 788 25.31 3.55 -15.72
C ASN A 788 24.57 2.96 -16.92
N ALA A 789 23.83 1.92 -16.67
CA ALA A 789 22.91 1.33 -17.65
C ALA A 789 21.69 0.79 -16.92
N ILE A 790 20.49 1.02 -17.45
CA ILE A 790 19.24 0.52 -16.85
C ILE A 790 18.12 0.45 -17.90
N THR A 791 17.26 -0.55 -17.75
CA THR A 791 15.92 -0.50 -18.36
C THR A 791 15.00 0.23 -17.38
N ILE A 792 14.39 1.34 -17.81
CA ILE A 792 13.56 2.17 -16.95
C ILE A 792 12.23 1.50 -16.67
N ILE A 793 11.87 1.39 -15.40
CA ILE A 793 10.53 1.05 -14.95
C ILE A 793 10.13 2.08 -13.92
N ASP A 794 9.23 2.95 -14.32
CA ASP A 794 8.59 3.95 -13.48
C ASP A 794 7.08 3.97 -13.76
N THR A 795 6.32 4.78 -13.05
CA THR A 795 4.86 4.81 -13.22
C THR A 795 4.41 5.22 -14.62
N TYR A 796 5.24 5.96 -15.36
CA TYR A 796 4.94 6.33 -16.74
C TYR A 796 5.23 5.17 -17.72
N THR A 797 6.27 4.36 -17.48
CA THR A 797 6.73 3.33 -18.41
C THR A 797 6.18 1.93 -18.12
N VAL A 798 5.41 1.74 -17.04
CA VAL A 798 4.71 0.48 -16.78
C VAL A 798 3.57 0.32 -17.78
N PRO A 799 3.60 -0.71 -18.66
CA PRO A 799 2.60 -0.86 -19.70
C PRO A 799 1.21 -1.18 -19.12
N VAL A 800 0.23 -0.37 -19.43
CA VAL A 800 -1.16 -0.54 -19.00
C VAL A 800 -2.06 -0.73 -20.24
N LYS A 801 -2.85 -1.80 -20.24
CA LYS A 801 -3.99 -1.93 -21.14
C LYS A 801 -5.18 -1.19 -20.54
N ASP A 802 -5.64 -0.15 -21.21
CA ASP A 802 -6.86 0.54 -20.84
C ASP A 802 -7.96 0.23 -21.87
N ALA A 803 -9.14 -0.15 -21.39
CA ALA A 803 -10.29 -0.49 -22.23
C ALA A 803 -10.75 0.65 -23.15
N LYS A 804 -10.39 1.91 -22.84
CA LYS A 804 -10.66 3.08 -23.69
C LYS A 804 -9.75 3.10 -24.95
N TYR A 805 -8.62 2.38 -24.91
CA TYR A 805 -7.74 2.22 -26.05
C TYR A 805 -8.08 0.95 -26.82
N ASN A 806 -7.74 0.92 -28.08
CA ASN A 806 -7.93 -0.27 -28.88
C ASN A 806 -7.14 -1.47 -28.30
N SER A 807 -7.70 -2.67 -28.42
CA SER A 807 -7.18 -3.91 -27.83
C SER A 807 -5.71 -4.27 -28.16
N GLY A 808 -5.11 -3.61 -29.16
CA GLY A 808 -3.70 -3.81 -29.55
C GLY A 808 -2.71 -2.84 -28.88
N PHE A 809 -3.19 -1.81 -28.21
CA PHE A 809 -2.35 -0.72 -27.73
C PHE A 809 -2.22 -0.70 -26.21
N TYR A 810 -1.10 -0.18 -25.74
CA TYR A 810 -0.79 0.02 -24.35
C TYR A 810 -0.56 1.52 -24.08
N PHE A 811 -0.69 1.90 -22.84
CA PHE A 811 -0.30 3.21 -22.36
C PHE A 811 0.96 3.04 -21.46
N PRO A 812 2.04 3.75 -21.69
CA PRO A 812 2.32 4.61 -22.87
C PRO A 812 2.79 3.80 -24.08
N SER A 813 3.40 2.62 -23.87
CA SER A 813 3.93 1.70 -24.86
C SER A 813 3.95 0.29 -24.27
N ASP A 814 3.96 -0.75 -25.10
CA ASP A 814 4.20 -2.13 -24.70
C ASP A 814 5.69 -2.45 -24.52
N HIS A 815 6.57 -1.52 -24.81
CA HIS A 815 8.02 -1.60 -24.58
C HIS A 815 8.48 -0.70 -23.43
N ARG A 816 9.71 -0.95 -22.93
CA ARG A 816 10.37 -0.19 -21.88
C ARG A 816 11.64 0.47 -22.39
N PRO A 817 11.94 1.69 -21.94
CA PRO A 817 13.12 2.41 -22.38
C PRO A 817 14.40 1.87 -21.75
N ILE A 818 15.52 2.01 -22.50
CA ILE A 818 16.88 1.74 -22.04
C ILE A 818 17.62 3.05 -21.90
N LEU A 819 18.24 3.29 -20.74
CA LEU A 819 19.02 4.48 -20.45
C LEU A 819 20.46 4.09 -20.13
N VAL A 820 21.42 4.75 -20.79
CA VAL A 820 22.85 4.48 -20.59
C VAL A 820 23.62 5.80 -20.52
N ASP A 821 24.52 5.91 -19.53
CA ASP A 821 25.47 7.00 -19.40
C ASP A 821 26.88 6.56 -19.80
N PHE A 822 27.53 7.33 -20.65
CA PHE A 822 28.89 7.12 -21.12
C PHE A 822 29.83 8.26 -20.65
N GLU A 823 30.89 7.92 -19.94
CA GLU A 823 31.95 8.85 -19.54
C GLU A 823 32.96 8.96 -20.67
N LEU A 824 32.76 9.97 -21.55
CA LEU A 824 33.53 10.17 -22.78
C LEU A 824 34.86 10.88 -22.53
#